data_a5a7b995860463e70918422a880ec7da
#
_entry.id   a5a7b995860463e70918422a880ec7da
#
_cell.length_a   1.000
_cell.length_b   1.000
_cell.length_c   1.000
_cell.angle_alpha   90.00
_cell.angle_beta   90.00
_cell.angle_gamma   90.00
#
_symmetry.space_group_name_H-M   'P 1'
#
loop_
_entity.id
_entity.type
_entity.pdbx_description
1 polymer ?
#
loop_
_entity_poly.entity_id
_entity_poly.type
_entity_poly.pdbx_seq_one_letter_code
_entity_poly.pdbx_strand_id
1 'polypeptide(L)'
;MGSRATHRFLRRWVLGAGLAAVFPAQAAQPADLTSLSLESLMELTVVGASKYEQKQSEVAAAVSVVTRGEIKAFGWRTLAEALASLPGVHTSYDRQYTYVGTRGFGLPGDLTARLLITIDGNRINDPVFDAGVAGREFPLDLDLVERIEFIPGPGGAVYGQNAMFGVVNVITRTGGDVGGTELALVAQQPQRLRDGRASWGQRLDNGLDVLVSASRMHARGEDRFYGYGASGVSGVAAGQDGERLEQAFARVAGAAWSAELVHGSRRKDDPTAAYFSDPLVSGQFNRDTYTLGQLQYEGSFAGDSLKLSGRLFAGRYRYGAELVYSGARTATPAQGDWRGIELRLLSTAVASHKLVLGLEAQDNLRTDQQVLDLADPAKDVRIPGSGYRIGLYLQDEWRITPGLIATLGLRVDRNQATGTATSPRVALIWQAATGTTFKALYGRAHRAPNVYERDYDDTYSLVANPALKGERIDTTELVVDHRLGADLNLRAAVYQWTMDDIIVLGIDAASGLTQFQSGPQVKARGLELSADKTWGLGARLRASVSVQDVAYAGAGGLPNSPKLLAKLNLSAPLPWAGLRAGYELRYDSGRLSLDGTRLGAYAVSNMHFSTETLAKGLELSLNIGNLFDKRHKQPGADFNWQNALEQDGRAVRVQATYRF
;
A
#
# COMPACT_ATOMS: atom_id res chain seq x y z
N MET A 1 34.46 2.21 48.67
CA MET A 1 35.50 2.95 47.92
C MET A 1 35.46 2.54 46.49
N GLY A 2 35.17 3.47 45.62
CA GLY A 2 35.50 3.62 44.22
C GLY A 2 34.79 2.67 43.23
N SER A 3 34.15 3.02 42.14
CA SER A 3 34.08 4.30 41.43
C SER A 3 32.87 4.22 40.48
N ARG A 4 31.95 5.15 40.63
CA ARG A 4 30.94 5.49 39.57
C ARG A 4 31.55 6.61 38.74
N ALA A 5 31.93 6.33 37.50
CA ALA A 5 32.02 7.34 36.43
C ALA A 5 32.40 6.63 35.13
N THR A 6 31.49 6.55 34.18
CA THR A 6 31.71 6.67 32.72
C THR A 6 30.43 6.27 31.99
N HIS A 7 29.44 7.16 31.92
CA HIS A 7 28.40 7.16 30.86
C HIS A 7 27.78 8.55 30.74
N ARG A 8 28.62 9.55 30.38
CA ARG A 8 28.16 10.88 29.95
C ARG A 8 29.20 11.49 29.01
N PHE A 9 29.31 10.94 27.79
CA PHE A 9 30.02 11.63 26.68
C PHE A 9 29.58 11.00 25.37
N LEU A 10 28.44 11.44 24.83
CA LEU A 10 28.06 11.28 23.40
C LEU A 10 26.72 12.00 23.14
N ARG A 11 26.70 13.29 23.51
CA ARG A 11 25.62 14.21 23.10
C ARG A 11 26.21 15.61 22.91
N ARG A 12 26.88 15.83 21.78
CA ARG A 12 27.23 17.14 21.20
C ARG A 12 28.33 16.93 20.18
N TRP A 13 27.97 16.74 18.92
CA TRP A 13 28.75 17.01 17.72
C TRP A 13 27.90 16.66 16.51
N VAL A 14 26.99 17.52 16.11
CA VAL A 14 26.55 17.73 14.69
C VAL A 14 25.99 19.14 14.64
N LEU A 15 26.85 20.11 14.46
CA LEU A 15 26.53 21.43 13.91
C LEU A 15 27.88 22.04 13.47
N GLY A 16 28.17 21.88 12.20
CA GLY A 16 29.37 22.44 11.59
C GLY A 16 29.65 21.83 10.21
N ALA A 17 28.69 21.93 9.27
CA ALA A 17 28.96 21.66 7.87
C ALA A 17 29.08 22.99 7.14
N GLY A 18 30.30 23.30 6.70
CA GLY A 18 30.62 24.49 5.93
C GLY A 18 29.91 24.51 4.57
N LEU A 19 29.45 25.67 4.14
CA LEU A 19 29.03 25.97 2.78
C LEU A 19 30.21 25.77 1.82
N ALA A 20 30.21 24.68 1.07
CA ALA A 20 31.04 24.55 -0.11
C ALA A 20 30.25 25.07 -1.32
N ALA A 21 30.78 26.05 -2.00
CA ALA A 21 30.23 26.62 -3.21
C ALA A 21 30.22 25.56 -4.33
N VAL A 22 29.00 25.17 -4.78
CA VAL A 22 28.80 24.24 -5.88
C VAL A 22 28.63 25.03 -7.17
N PHE A 23 29.47 24.76 -8.16
CA PHE A 23 29.33 25.24 -9.53
C PHE A 23 28.11 24.59 -10.20
N PRO A 24 27.33 25.29 -11.03
CA PRO A 24 26.14 24.71 -11.65
C PRO A 24 26.54 23.75 -12.78
N ALA A 25 26.39 22.47 -12.57
CA ALA A 25 26.28 21.50 -13.65
C ALA A 25 24.92 21.68 -14.33
N GLN A 26 24.90 21.80 -15.66
CA GLN A 26 23.67 21.82 -16.45
C GLN A 26 22.98 20.46 -16.33
N ALA A 27 21.98 20.35 -15.46
CA ALA A 27 21.12 19.18 -15.36
C ALA A 27 20.26 19.06 -16.62
N ALA A 28 20.32 17.91 -17.29
CA ALA A 28 19.33 17.54 -18.30
C ALA A 28 17.95 17.52 -17.61
N GLN A 29 16.96 18.19 -18.21
CA GLN A 29 15.59 18.16 -17.69
C GLN A 29 15.09 16.71 -17.68
N PRO A 30 14.60 16.18 -16.57
CA PRO A 30 13.95 14.86 -16.56
C PRO A 30 12.75 14.92 -17.49
N ALA A 31 12.57 13.87 -18.30
CA ALA A 31 11.41 13.75 -19.19
C ALA A 31 10.13 13.85 -18.36
N ASP A 32 9.30 14.83 -18.66
CA ASP A 32 8.02 15.05 -17.98
C ASP A 32 7.07 13.90 -18.34
N LEU A 33 6.91 12.93 -17.44
CA LEU A 33 5.98 11.80 -17.62
C LEU A 33 4.53 12.23 -17.77
N THR A 34 4.17 13.49 -17.44
CA THR A 34 2.83 14.03 -17.68
C THR A 34 2.60 14.35 -19.15
N SER A 35 3.67 14.49 -19.94
CA SER A 35 3.64 14.76 -21.38
C SER A 35 3.68 13.50 -22.25
N LEU A 36 3.85 12.30 -21.66
CA LEU A 36 3.86 11.05 -22.41
C LEU A 36 2.53 10.82 -23.11
N SER A 37 2.58 10.43 -24.38
CA SER A 37 1.41 9.98 -25.12
C SER A 37 0.80 8.74 -24.44
N LEU A 38 -0.48 8.49 -24.63
CA LEU A 38 -1.11 7.25 -24.13
C LEU A 38 -0.41 6.01 -24.70
N GLU A 39 0.10 6.10 -25.92
CA GLU A 39 0.89 5.04 -26.55
C GLU A 39 2.17 4.75 -25.75
N SER A 40 2.91 5.78 -25.35
CA SER A 40 4.11 5.63 -24.50
C SER A 40 3.75 5.07 -23.11
N LEU A 41 2.59 5.43 -22.54
CA LEU A 41 2.11 4.91 -21.27
C LEU A 41 1.69 3.44 -21.35
N MET A 42 1.15 2.99 -22.48
CA MET A 42 0.79 1.57 -22.70
C MET A 42 1.98 0.70 -23.11
N GLU A 43 3.02 1.31 -23.65
CA GLU A 43 4.31 0.67 -23.89
C GLU A 43 5.18 0.61 -22.62
N LEU A 44 4.75 1.28 -21.52
CA LEU A 44 5.41 1.11 -20.22
C LEU A 44 5.45 -0.37 -19.87
N THR A 45 6.64 -0.85 -19.65
CA THR A 45 6.85 -2.19 -19.12
C THR A 45 6.48 -2.20 -17.64
N VAL A 46 5.73 -3.20 -17.24
CA VAL A 46 5.38 -3.45 -15.84
C VAL A 46 6.12 -4.69 -15.36
N VAL A 47 6.55 -4.65 -14.12
CA VAL A 47 7.30 -5.76 -13.48
C VAL A 47 6.40 -6.53 -12.51
N GLY A 48 5.46 -5.81 -11.89
CA GLY A 48 4.65 -6.32 -10.78
C GLY A 48 3.78 -7.54 -11.10
N ALA A 49 3.48 -7.86 -12.35
CA ALA A 49 2.59 -8.99 -12.65
C ALA A 49 3.30 -10.36 -12.72
N SER A 50 4.58 -10.37 -13.09
CA SER A 50 5.36 -11.60 -13.32
C SER A 50 6.77 -11.55 -12.75
N LYS A 51 7.10 -10.46 -12.02
CA LYS A 51 8.45 -10.15 -11.51
C LYS A 51 9.51 -9.99 -12.61
N TYR A 52 9.13 -9.80 -13.88
CA TYR A 52 10.01 -9.41 -14.99
C TYR A 52 9.27 -8.42 -15.89
N GLU A 53 10.02 -7.67 -16.68
CA GLU A 53 9.46 -6.64 -17.56
C GLU A 53 8.58 -7.22 -18.67
N GLN A 54 7.33 -6.76 -18.74
CA GLN A 54 6.37 -7.11 -19.78
C GLN A 54 5.62 -5.86 -20.24
N LYS A 55 5.23 -5.81 -21.51
CA LYS A 55 4.28 -4.81 -22.00
C LYS A 55 2.92 -5.01 -21.32
N GLN A 56 2.28 -3.93 -20.94
CA GLN A 56 0.98 -3.98 -20.25
C GLN A 56 -0.09 -4.77 -21.02
N SER A 57 -0.05 -4.76 -22.36
CA SER A 57 -0.95 -5.53 -23.22
C SER A 57 -0.72 -7.05 -23.15
N GLU A 58 0.51 -7.49 -22.88
CA GLU A 58 0.90 -8.92 -22.81
C GLU A 58 0.82 -9.49 -21.40
N VAL A 59 0.53 -8.65 -20.41
CA VAL A 59 0.41 -9.10 -19.01
C VAL A 59 -0.89 -9.85 -18.79
N ALA A 60 -0.80 -10.99 -18.10
CA ALA A 60 -1.93 -11.82 -17.70
C ALA A 60 -2.73 -11.21 -16.51
N ALA A 61 -3.08 -9.92 -16.56
CA ALA A 61 -3.86 -9.20 -15.56
C ALA A 61 -4.42 -7.89 -16.14
N ALA A 62 -5.41 -7.29 -15.45
CA ALA A 62 -5.92 -5.94 -15.73
C ALA A 62 -5.07 -4.87 -15.01
N VAL A 63 -3.78 -4.76 -15.33
CA VAL A 63 -2.84 -3.88 -14.63
C VAL A 63 -3.23 -2.41 -14.79
N SER A 64 -3.15 -1.66 -13.69
CA SER A 64 -3.24 -0.21 -13.65
C SER A 64 -1.92 0.39 -13.18
N VAL A 65 -1.46 1.44 -13.83
CA VAL A 65 -0.25 2.17 -13.44
C VAL A 65 -0.62 3.59 -13.05
N VAL A 66 -0.14 4.04 -11.90
CA VAL A 66 -0.16 5.43 -11.47
C VAL A 66 1.25 5.96 -11.62
N THR A 67 1.43 6.99 -12.43
CA THR A 67 2.74 7.60 -12.68
C THR A 67 3.03 8.71 -11.68
N ARG A 68 4.32 9.06 -11.52
CA ARG A 68 4.75 10.24 -10.77
C ARG A 68 4.07 11.52 -11.25
N GLY A 69 3.88 11.65 -12.56
CA GLY A 69 3.16 12.76 -13.15
C GLY A 69 1.73 12.89 -12.63
N GLU A 70 1.02 11.77 -12.44
CA GLU A 70 -0.32 11.77 -11.84
C GLU A 70 -0.28 12.07 -10.35
N ILE A 71 0.69 11.49 -9.59
CA ILE A 71 0.88 11.80 -8.16
C ILE A 71 1.02 13.32 -7.98
N LYS A 72 1.82 13.98 -8.82
CA LYS A 72 1.99 15.43 -8.80
C LYS A 72 0.76 16.19 -9.29
N ALA A 73 0.13 15.76 -10.39
CA ALA A 73 -1.01 16.45 -10.99
C ALA A 73 -2.24 16.48 -10.08
N PHE A 74 -2.40 15.50 -9.20
CA PHE A 74 -3.49 15.43 -8.22
C PHE A 74 -3.04 15.73 -6.79
N GLY A 75 -1.73 15.84 -6.56
CA GLY A 75 -1.16 16.18 -5.26
C GLY A 75 -1.36 15.11 -4.20
N TRP A 76 -1.37 13.82 -4.57
CA TRP A 76 -1.50 12.71 -3.63
C TRP A 76 -0.29 12.62 -2.70
N ARG A 77 -0.55 12.35 -1.43
CA ARG A 77 0.47 12.28 -0.36
C ARG A 77 0.55 10.92 0.33
N THR A 78 -0.40 10.04 0.09
CA THR A 78 -0.41 8.67 0.61
C THR A 78 -0.63 7.67 -0.52
N LEU A 79 -0.11 6.46 -0.34
CA LEU A 79 -0.34 5.37 -1.28
C LEU A 79 -1.84 5.09 -1.45
N ALA A 80 -2.62 5.17 -0.37
CA ALA A 80 -4.06 4.98 -0.40
C ALA A 80 -4.79 6.04 -1.25
N GLU A 81 -4.38 7.32 -1.23
CA GLU A 81 -4.94 8.35 -2.11
C GLU A 81 -4.73 8.00 -3.58
N ALA A 82 -3.52 7.57 -3.95
CA ALA A 82 -3.20 7.16 -5.32
C ALA A 82 -4.00 5.92 -5.75
N LEU A 83 -4.07 4.89 -4.90
CA LEU A 83 -4.82 3.67 -5.16
C LEU A 83 -6.33 3.92 -5.25
N ALA A 84 -6.87 4.85 -4.46
CA ALA A 84 -8.28 5.22 -4.50
C ALA A 84 -8.74 5.80 -5.84
N SER A 85 -7.81 6.22 -6.72
CA SER A 85 -8.11 6.68 -8.09
C SER A 85 -8.39 5.53 -9.07
N LEU A 86 -8.01 4.28 -8.71
CA LEU A 86 -8.04 3.12 -9.61
C LEU A 86 -9.40 2.41 -9.61
N PRO A 87 -9.80 1.73 -10.73
CA PRO A 87 -11.02 0.96 -10.80
C PRO A 87 -11.13 -0.08 -9.70
N GLY A 88 -12.32 -0.31 -9.15
CA GLY A 88 -12.60 -1.35 -8.15
C GLY A 88 -12.00 -1.12 -6.77
N VAL A 89 -11.18 -0.10 -6.58
CA VAL A 89 -10.51 0.20 -5.29
C VAL A 89 -11.35 1.19 -4.49
N HIS A 90 -11.52 0.95 -3.21
CA HIS A 90 -12.09 1.89 -2.24
C HIS A 90 -11.23 1.96 -0.99
N THR A 91 -11.39 3.00 -0.20
CA THR A 91 -10.63 3.19 1.04
C THR A 91 -11.58 3.47 2.20
N SER A 92 -11.16 3.12 3.40
CA SER A 92 -11.78 3.54 4.64
C SER A 92 -10.70 3.94 5.65
N TYR A 93 -11.04 4.87 6.55
CA TYR A 93 -10.14 5.41 7.56
C TYR A 93 -10.85 5.45 8.92
N ASP A 94 -10.28 4.77 9.90
CA ASP A 94 -10.83 4.66 11.26
C ASP A 94 -10.23 5.65 12.26
N ARG A 95 -9.52 6.64 11.79
CA ARG A 95 -8.74 7.65 12.54
C ARG A 95 -7.39 7.14 13.05
N GLN A 96 -7.11 5.84 12.92
CA GLN A 96 -5.82 5.23 13.23
C GLN A 96 -5.11 4.79 11.96
N TYR A 97 -5.79 3.97 11.12
CA TYR A 97 -5.25 3.36 9.91
C TYR A 97 -6.15 3.60 8.69
N THR A 98 -5.52 3.57 7.53
CA THR A 98 -6.22 3.60 6.24
C THR A 98 -6.23 2.21 5.64
N TYR A 99 -7.42 1.67 5.43
CA TYR A 99 -7.62 0.35 4.81
C TYR A 99 -7.93 0.51 3.33
N VAL A 100 -7.39 -0.39 2.51
CA VAL A 100 -7.64 -0.45 1.08
C VAL A 100 -8.46 -1.68 0.76
N GLY A 101 -9.65 -1.48 0.24
CA GLY A 101 -10.50 -2.53 -0.27
C GLY A 101 -10.47 -2.59 -1.80
N THR A 102 -10.59 -3.79 -2.36
CA THR A 102 -10.61 -4.01 -3.80
C THR A 102 -11.71 -4.98 -4.19
N ARG A 103 -12.37 -4.71 -5.35
CA ARG A 103 -13.43 -5.59 -5.87
C ARG A 103 -14.50 -5.94 -4.85
N GLY A 104 -14.87 -4.93 -4.03
CA GLY A 104 -15.88 -5.03 -2.99
C GLY A 104 -15.44 -5.68 -1.68
N PHE A 105 -14.22 -6.19 -1.58
CA PHE A 105 -13.67 -6.70 -0.34
C PHE A 105 -12.82 -5.64 0.38
N GLY A 106 -12.98 -5.52 1.68
CA GLY A 106 -12.20 -4.62 2.55
C GLY A 106 -12.90 -4.51 3.90
N LEU A 107 -12.72 -5.51 4.77
CA LEU A 107 -13.31 -5.48 6.12
C LEU A 107 -12.67 -4.35 6.95
N PRO A 108 -13.45 -3.62 7.74
CA PRO A 108 -12.90 -2.66 8.69
C PRO A 108 -12.02 -3.40 9.71
N GLY A 109 -10.81 -2.90 9.95
CA GLY A 109 -9.89 -3.50 10.91
C GLY A 109 -8.98 -4.62 10.37
N ASP A 110 -9.13 -5.04 9.11
CA ASP A 110 -8.35 -6.16 8.53
C ASP A 110 -6.89 -5.81 8.18
N LEU A 111 -6.43 -4.61 8.50
CA LEU A 111 -5.09 -4.07 8.22
C LEU A 111 -4.63 -4.25 6.76
N THR A 112 -5.58 -4.42 5.83
CA THR A 112 -5.32 -4.68 4.39
C THR A 112 -4.43 -5.93 4.17
N ALA A 113 -4.48 -6.91 5.07
CA ALA A 113 -3.58 -8.08 5.09
C ALA A 113 -3.75 -9.02 3.86
N ARG A 114 -4.80 -8.83 3.06
CA ARG A 114 -5.09 -9.61 1.85
C ARG A 114 -4.62 -8.95 0.57
N LEU A 115 -3.93 -7.80 0.69
CA LEU A 115 -3.27 -7.09 -0.39
C LEU A 115 -1.76 -7.10 -0.15
N LEU A 116 -0.98 -7.56 -1.11
CA LEU A 116 0.46 -7.53 -1.02
C LEU A 116 0.97 -6.16 -1.48
N ILE A 117 1.78 -5.51 -0.63
CA ILE A 117 2.45 -4.26 -1.00
C ILE A 117 3.97 -4.50 -1.02
N THR A 118 4.62 -4.00 -2.07
CA THR A 118 6.07 -4.09 -2.24
C THR A 118 6.67 -2.73 -2.58
N ILE A 119 7.92 -2.49 -2.14
CA ILE A 119 8.77 -1.38 -2.58
C ILE A 119 9.94 -1.99 -3.35
N ASP A 120 10.09 -1.62 -4.63
CA ASP A 120 11.06 -2.20 -5.57
C ASP A 120 11.09 -3.73 -5.52
N GLY A 121 9.88 -4.33 -5.39
CA GLY A 121 9.66 -5.76 -5.31
C GLY A 121 9.92 -6.39 -3.93
N ASN A 122 10.44 -5.66 -2.93
CA ASN A 122 10.58 -6.14 -1.57
C ASN A 122 9.26 -5.98 -0.80
N ARG A 123 8.76 -7.07 -0.22
CA ARG A 123 7.52 -7.10 0.56
C ARG A 123 7.64 -6.22 1.81
N ILE A 124 6.62 -5.39 2.08
CA ILE A 124 6.56 -4.58 3.30
C ILE A 124 5.59 -5.15 4.35
N ASN A 125 4.67 -6.05 3.97
CA ASN A 125 3.78 -6.70 4.93
C ASN A 125 4.62 -7.37 6.04
N ASP A 126 4.42 -6.92 7.28
CA ASP A 126 5.19 -7.37 8.44
C ASP A 126 4.80 -8.80 8.87
N PRO A 127 5.65 -9.54 9.62
CA PRO A 127 5.36 -10.92 9.98
C PRO A 127 4.48 -11.07 11.23
N VAL A 128 4.03 -9.99 11.88
CA VAL A 128 3.14 -10.05 13.07
C VAL A 128 1.69 -9.89 12.66
N PHE A 129 1.38 -8.82 11.92
CA PHE A 129 0.01 -8.46 11.52
C PHE A 129 -0.26 -8.67 10.02
N ASP A 130 0.75 -8.97 9.22
CA ASP A 130 0.68 -9.03 7.75
C ASP A 130 0.15 -7.71 7.13
N ALA A 131 0.30 -6.58 7.79
CA ALA A 131 -0.33 -5.32 7.43
C ALA A 131 0.10 -4.80 6.06
N GLY A 132 -0.88 -4.55 5.19
CA GLY A 132 -0.70 -3.88 3.90
C GLY A 132 -0.86 -2.35 4.06
N VAL A 133 0.14 -1.71 4.69
CA VAL A 133 0.09 -0.30 5.06
C VAL A 133 0.08 0.63 3.84
N ALA A 134 -0.92 1.49 3.72
CA ALA A 134 -1.11 2.36 2.57
C ALA A 134 -1.41 3.84 2.93
N GLY A 135 -1.71 4.13 4.19
CA GLY A 135 -1.92 5.49 4.70
C GLY A 135 -0.58 6.18 5.02
N ARG A 136 -0.57 7.00 6.06
CA ARG A 136 0.66 7.68 6.52
C ARG A 136 1.64 6.75 7.23
N GLU A 137 1.20 5.56 7.60
CA GLU A 137 2.04 4.47 8.12
C GLU A 137 2.92 3.81 7.05
N PHE A 138 2.67 4.06 5.75
CA PHE A 138 3.53 3.62 4.66
C PHE A 138 4.93 4.22 4.82
N PRO A 139 6.01 3.41 4.83
CA PRO A 139 7.32 3.86 5.30
C PRO A 139 8.11 4.71 4.30
N LEU A 140 7.55 5.05 3.15
CA LEU A 140 8.21 5.83 2.10
C LEU A 140 7.40 7.08 1.75
N ASP A 141 8.08 8.23 1.60
CA ASP A 141 7.47 9.46 1.09
C ASP A 141 7.05 9.28 -0.38
N LEU A 142 5.80 9.64 -0.70
CA LEU A 142 5.24 9.42 -2.03
C LEU A 142 5.94 10.26 -3.13
N ASP A 143 6.61 11.36 -2.79
CA ASP A 143 7.41 12.15 -3.73
C ASP A 143 8.67 11.39 -4.23
N LEU A 144 9.06 10.30 -3.54
CA LEU A 144 10.16 9.40 -3.96
C LEU A 144 9.68 8.29 -4.90
N VAL A 145 8.39 8.21 -5.18
CA VAL A 145 7.82 7.19 -6.05
C VAL A 145 7.85 7.63 -7.49
N GLU A 146 8.35 6.77 -8.38
CA GLU A 146 8.33 6.96 -9.84
C GLU A 146 7.01 6.47 -10.44
N ARG A 147 6.54 5.29 -9.99
CA ARG A 147 5.23 4.76 -10.36
C ARG A 147 4.73 3.73 -9.37
N ILE A 148 3.43 3.52 -9.38
CA ILE A 148 2.74 2.47 -8.63
C ILE A 148 2.07 1.55 -9.64
N GLU A 149 2.41 0.27 -9.60
CA GLU A 149 1.79 -0.78 -10.41
C GLU A 149 0.79 -1.53 -9.55
N PHE A 150 -0.49 -1.46 -9.89
CA PHE A 150 -1.54 -2.23 -9.24
C PHE A 150 -2.01 -3.36 -10.14
N ILE A 151 -1.86 -4.58 -9.65
CA ILE A 151 -2.24 -5.81 -10.32
C ILE A 151 -3.43 -6.40 -9.55
N PRO A 152 -4.68 -6.16 -9.99
CA PRO A 152 -5.85 -6.70 -9.32
C PRO A 152 -5.96 -8.22 -9.52
N GLY A 153 -6.64 -8.89 -8.57
CA GLY A 153 -6.86 -10.32 -8.57
C GLY A 153 -5.69 -11.12 -8.00
N PRO A 154 -5.78 -12.45 -8.00
CA PRO A 154 -4.83 -13.30 -7.29
C PRO A 154 -3.44 -13.28 -7.92
N GLY A 155 -2.47 -12.77 -7.16
CA GLY A 155 -1.03 -12.79 -7.47
C GLY A 155 -0.30 -14.00 -6.89
N GLY A 156 -1.01 -14.95 -6.27
CA GLY A 156 -0.44 -16.04 -5.48
C GLY A 156 0.55 -16.91 -6.24
N ALA A 157 0.37 -17.15 -7.55
CA ALA A 157 1.25 -17.98 -8.36
C ALA A 157 2.68 -17.41 -8.51
N VAL A 158 2.90 -16.13 -8.27
CA VAL A 158 4.22 -15.48 -8.37
C VAL A 158 4.68 -14.96 -7.01
N TYR A 159 3.76 -14.40 -6.22
CA TYR A 159 4.05 -13.68 -4.98
C TYR A 159 3.74 -14.48 -3.71
N GLY A 160 2.94 -15.57 -3.82
CA GLY A 160 2.53 -16.38 -2.67
C GLY A 160 1.54 -15.68 -1.75
N GLN A 161 1.79 -15.77 -0.45
CA GLN A 161 0.93 -15.27 0.61
C GLN A 161 0.60 -13.78 0.50
N ASN A 162 -0.61 -13.38 0.93
CA ASN A 162 -1.19 -12.02 0.96
C ASN A 162 -1.58 -11.44 -0.41
N ALA A 163 -1.13 -11.99 -1.53
CA ALA A 163 -1.51 -11.55 -2.87
C ALA A 163 -2.89 -12.10 -3.27
N MET A 164 -3.92 -11.94 -2.43
CA MET A 164 -5.26 -12.49 -2.67
C MET A 164 -6.09 -11.57 -3.59
N PHE A 165 -6.22 -10.31 -3.24
CA PHE A 165 -7.00 -9.34 -4.00
C PHE A 165 -6.15 -8.48 -4.92
N GLY A 166 -4.83 -8.57 -4.82
CA GLY A 166 -3.90 -7.90 -5.72
C GLY A 166 -2.51 -7.73 -5.15
N VAL A 167 -1.67 -7.17 -6.01
CA VAL A 167 -0.30 -6.75 -5.68
C VAL A 167 -0.17 -5.27 -6.01
N VAL A 168 0.35 -4.50 -5.07
CA VAL A 168 0.77 -3.11 -5.26
C VAL A 168 2.29 -3.09 -5.27
N ASN A 169 2.89 -2.80 -6.41
CA ASN A 169 4.33 -2.67 -6.53
C ASN A 169 4.70 -1.20 -6.68
N VAL A 170 5.33 -0.64 -5.66
CA VAL A 170 5.80 0.75 -5.65
C VAL A 170 7.22 0.77 -6.16
N ILE A 171 7.45 1.47 -7.26
CA ILE A 171 8.78 1.65 -7.87
C ILE A 171 9.31 3.02 -7.47
N THR A 172 10.51 3.04 -6.90
CA THR A 172 11.14 4.28 -6.44
C THR A 172 11.86 5.02 -7.56
N ARG A 173 12.07 6.32 -7.36
CA ARG A 173 12.92 7.16 -8.21
C ARG A 173 14.37 6.71 -8.09
N THR A 174 15.14 7.02 -9.12
CA THR A 174 16.60 6.88 -9.13
C THR A 174 17.28 8.18 -8.70
N GLY A 175 18.58 8.12 -8.40
CA GLY A 175 19.38 9.31 -8.14
C GLY A 175 19.44 10.25 -9.35
N GLY A 176 19.50 9.66 -10.56
CA GLY A 176 19.43 10.41 -11.81
C GLY A 176 18.11 11.15 -12.02
N ASP A 177 16.97 10.62 -11.54
CA ASP A 177 15.65 11.29 -11.62
C ASP A 177 15.54 12.50 -10.67
N VAL A 178 16.30 12.50 -9.58
CA VAL A 178 16.40 13.66 -8.67
C VAL A 178 17.36 14.70 -9.25
N GLY A 179 18.52 14.28 -9.72
CA GLY A 179 19.48 15.10 -10.47
C GLY A 179 20.06 16.27 -9.68
N GLY A 180 20.28 16.13 -8.38
CA GLY A 180 20.80 17.17 -7.49
C GLY A 180 20.13 17.14 -6.11
N THR A 181 19.96 18.31 -5.50
CA THR A 181 19.30 18.46 -4.20
C THR A 181 17.87 18.95 -4.38
N GLU A 182 16.93 18.35 -3.65
CA GLU A 182 15.52 18.72 -3.64
C GLU A 182 15.06 18.96 -2.19
N LEU A 183 14.51 20.14 -1.90
CA LEU A 183 13.89 20.49 -0.62
C LEU A 183 12.40 20.70 -0.83
N ALA A 184 11.56 20.08 0.00
CA ALA A 184 10.11 20.26 -0.03
C ALA A 184 9.59 20.69 1.34
N LEU A 185 8.66 21.64 1.36
CA LEU A 185 7.96 22.10 2.56
C LEU A 185 6.46 22.08 2.31
N VAL A 186 5.71 21.55 3.26
CA VAL A 186 4.25 21.41 3.18
C VAL A 186 3.60 22.03 4.40
N ALA A 187 2.48 22.72 4.20
CA ALA A 187 1.59 23.16 5.25
C ALA A 187 0.14 22.84 4.91
N GLN A 188 -0.66 22.35 5.87
CA GLN A 188 -2.07 22.00 5.67
C GLN A 188 -2.93 22.48 6.83
N GLN A 189 -4.12 22.95 6.50
CA GLN A 189 -5.20 23.32 7.43
C GLN A 189 -6.46 22.51 7.11
N PRO A 190 -7.33 22.20 8.10
CA PRO A 190 -7.33 22.64 9.51
C PRO A 190 -6.40 21.85 10.45
N GLN A 191 -5.83 20.69 10.02
CA GLN A 191 -5.05 19.77 10.87
C GLN A 191 -3.75 20.37 11.41
N ARG A 192 -3.39 21.61 11.02
CA ARG A 192 -2.13 22.29 11.36
C ARG A 192 -0.91 21.41 11.08
N LEU A 193 -0.95 20.72 9.94
CA LEU A 193 0.14 19.85 9.49
C LEU A 193 1.27 20.70 8.91
N ARG A 194 2.49 20.32 9.25
CA ARG A 194 3.74 20.79 8.66
C ARG A 194 4.59 19.58 8.31
N ASP A 195 5.16 19.58 7.12
CA ASP A 195 6.02 18.52 6.64
C ASP A 195 7.22 19.14 5.94
N GLY A 196 8.38 18.51 6.04
CA GLY A 196 9.60 18.92 5.37
C GLY A 196 10.41 17.71 4.92
N ARG A 197 10.88 17.74 3.68
CA ARG A 197 11.72 16.70 3.10
C ARG A 197 12.98 17.32 2.47
N ALA A 198 14.10 16.63 2.65
CA ALA A 198 15.35 16.88 1.93
C ALA A 198 15.79 15.61 1.22
N SER A 199 16.09 15.71 -0.05
CA SER A 199 16.57 14.60 -0.88
C SER A 199 17.80 15.05 -1.66
N TRP A 200 18.72 14.11 -1.86
CA TRP A 200 19.84 14.28 -2.79
C TRP A 200 19.97 13.02 -3.62
N GLY A 201 20.11 13.19 -4.93
CA GLY A 201 20.28 12.07 -5.82
C GLY A 201 21.08 12.46 -7.06
N GLN A 202 21.93 11.53 -7.52
CA GLN A 202 22.76 11.74 -8.70
C GLN A 202 23.23 10.41 -9.29
N ARG A 203 23.35 10.37 -10.60
CA ARG A 203 24.17 9.37 -11.29
C ARG A 203 25.58 9.90 -11.40
N LEU A 204 26.54 9.19 -10.77
CA LEU A 204 27.95 9.55 -10.74
C LEU A 204 28.67 9.12 -12.02
N ASP A 205 29.83 9.74 -12.32
CA ASP A 205 30.61 9.45 -13.53
C ASP A 205 31.11 7.99 -13.61
N ASN A 206 31.26 7.33 -12.47
CA ASN A 206 31.61 5.91 -12.39
C ASN A 206 30.42 4.95 -12.62
N GLY A 207 29.25 5.48 -12.99
CA GLY A 207 28.04 4.70 -13.27
C GLY A 207 27.18 4.36 -12.05
N LEU A 208 27.59 4.71 -10.84
CA LEU A 208 26.77 4.53 -9.64
C LEU A 208 25.62 5.55 -9.63
N ASP A 209 24.43 5.07 -9.33
CA ASP A 209 23.23 5.87 -9.09
C ASP A 209 22.94 5.89 -7.59
N VAL A 210 22.86 7.06 -6.99
CA VAL A 210 22.70 7.23 -5.53
C VAL A 210 21.54 8.16 -5.27
N LEU A 211 20.64 7.76 -4.37
CA LEU A 211 19.53 8.56 -3.85
C LEU A 211 19.48 8.42 -2.32
N VAL A 212 19.43 9.55 -1.64
CA VAL A 212 19.17 9.61 -0.19
C VAL A 212 18.10 10.65 0.09
N SER A 213 17.22 10.38 1.05
CA SER A 213 16.15 11.28 1.43
C SER A 213 15.80 11.13 2.90
N ALA A 214 15.38 12.22 3.52
CA ALA A 214 14.79 12.23 4.86
C ALA A 214 13.62 13.20 4.90
N SER A 215 12.54 12.83 5.59
CA SER A 215 11.38 13.69 5.82
C SER A 215 10.89 13.62 7.27
N ARG A 216 10.22 14.69 7.68
CA ARG A 216 9.58 14.77 8.99
C ARG A 216 8.29 15.58 8.93
N MET A 217 7.21 14.95 9.37
CA MET A 217 5.88 15.53 9.44
C MET A 217 5.41 15.64 10.90
N HIS A 218 4.68 16.71 11.18
CA HIS A 218 3.95 16.91 12.43
C HIS A 218 2.57 17.51 12.11
N ALA A 219 1.52 16.89 12.63
CA ALA A 219 0.16 17.41 12.60
C ALA A 219 -0.40 17.48 14.03
N ARG A 220 -1.15 18.54 14.32
CA ARG A 220 -1.90 18.63 15.58
C ARG A 220 -3.21 17.84 15.53
N GLY A 221 -3.75 17.61 14.34
CA GLY A 221 -5.07 17.04 14.13
C GLY A 221 -6.19 18.04 14.44
N GLU A 222 -7.40 17.51 14.59
CA GLU A 222 -8.61 18.29 14.83
C GLU A 222 -9.29 17.86 16.12
N ASP A 223 -9.79 18.84 16.87
CA ASP A 223 -10.65 18.59 18.01
C ASP A 223 -12.06 18.23 17.49
N ARG A 224 -12.51 17.00 17.71
CA ARG A 224 -13.78 16.48 17.19
C ARG A 224 -14.65 15.91 18.29
N PHE A 225 -15.96 16.06 18.13
CA PHE A 225 -16.93 15.40 19.01
C PHE A 225 -17.12 13.95 18.58
N TYR A 226 -17.04 13.03 19.53
CA TYR A 226 -17.32 11.60 19.35
C TYR A 226 -18.36 11.11 20.37
N GLY A 227 -19.21 10.21 19.93
CA GLY A 227 -19.96 9.31 20.80
C GLY A 227 -19.25 7.94 20.83
N TYR A 228 -19.06 7.40 22.01
CA TYR A 228 -18.31 6.15 22.20
C TYR A 228 -19.24 4.98 22.46
N GLY A 229 -20.33 4.89 21.70
CA GLY A 229 -21.24 3.75 21.64
C GLY A 229 -21.66 3.21 23.01
N ALA A 230 -21.43 1.92 23.24
CA ALA A 230 -21.83 1.20 24.45
C ALA A 230 -21.14 1.70 25.74
N SER A 231 -20.07 2.52 25.67
CA SER A 231 -19.48 3.11 26.87
C SER A 231 -20.40 4.16 27.52
N GLY A 232 -21.40 4.67 26.80
CA GLY A 232 -22.26 5.76 27.25
C GLY A 232 -21.60 7.14 27.32
N VAL A 233 -20.31 7.23 26.97
CA VAL A 233 -19.54 8.49 27.00
C VAL A 233 -19.67 9.21 25.65
N SER A 234 -19.69 10.54 25.69
CA SER A 234 -19.57 11.39 24.52
C SER A 234 -18.90 12.70 24.87
N GLY A 235 -18.17 13.29 23.93
CA GLY A 235 -17.47 14.55 24.17
C GLY A 235 -16.50 14.90 23.05
N VAL A 236 -15.80 16.02 23.23
CA VAL A 236 -14.77 16.48 22.31
C VAL A 236 -13.42 15.87 22.68
N ALA A 237 -12.84 15.10 21.77
CA ALA A 237 -11.48 14.56 21.89
C ALA A 237 -10.46 15.68 21.57
N ALA A 238 -10.29 16.60 22.52
CA ALA A 238 -9.44 17.77 22.35
C ALA A 238 -7.95 17.41 22.44
N GLY A 239 -7.17 17.76 21.39
CA GLY A 239 -5.73 17.51 21.33
C GLY A 239 -5.35 16.03 21.23
N GLN A 240 -6.28 15.14 20.86
CA GLN A 240 -6.08 13.68 20.80
C GLN A 240 -5.94 13.14 19.37
N ASP A 241 -5.91 13.98 18.35
CA ASP A 241 -5.79 13.59 16.93
C ASP A 241 -4.40 13.89 16.35
N GLY A 242 -3.39 14.11 17.21
CA GLY A 242 -2.03 14.44 16.81
C GLY A 242 -1.33 13.32 16.01
N GLU A 243 -0.40 13.71 15.13
CA GLU A 243 0.35 12.75 14.32
C GLU A 243 1.78 13.22 14.08
N ARG A 244 2.73 12.29 14.13
CA ARG A 244 4.13 12.51 13.80
C ARG A 244 4.64 11.40 12.92
N LEU A 245 5.40 11.77 11.90
CA LEU A 245 5.99 10.84 10.95
C LEU A 245 7.44 11.23 10.71
N GLU A 246 8.33 10.25 10.68
CA GLU A 246 9.74 10.38 10.30
C GLU A 246 10.04 9.29 9.29
N GLN A 247 10.65 9.66 8.16
CA GLN A 247 11.01 8.72 7.11
C GLN A 247 12.44 8.96 6.63
N ALA A 248 13.14 7.90 6.26
CA ALA A 248 14.43 7.95 5.60
C ALA A 248 14.51 6.89 4.52
N PHE A 249 15.13 7.24 3.41
CA PHE A 249 15.33 6.36 2.26
C PHE A 249 16.76 6.50 1.76
N ALA A 250 17.40 5.38 1.43
CA ALA A 250 18.67 5.36 0.75
C ALA A 250 18.69 4.25 -0.29
N ARG A 251 19.17 4.57 -1.49
CA ARG A 251 19.37 3.63 -2.60
C ARG A 251 20.71 3.89 -3.27
N VAL A 252 21.45 2.82 -3.52
CA VAL A 252 22.66 2.84 -4.33
C VAL A 252 22.54 1.71 -5.35
N ALA A 253 22.73 2.02 -6.63
CA ALA A 253 22.66 1.04 -7.71
C ALA A 253 23.86 1.16 -8.64
N GLY A 254 24.38 0.01 -9.06
CA GLY A 254 25.37 -0.14 -10.12
C GLY A 254 24.77 -0.84 -11.34
N ALA A 255 25.63 -1.37 -12.21
CA ALA A 255 25.20 -2.01 -13.45
C ALA A 255 24.41 -3.32 -13.22
N ALA A 256 24.76 -4.10 -12.21
CA ALA A 256 24.16 -5.41 -11.94
C ALA A 256 23.60 -5.56 -10.53
N TRP A 257 23.78 -4.59 -9.65
CA TRP A 257 23.35 -4.69 -8.27
C TRP A 257 22.73 -3.37 -7.77
N SER A 258 21.86 -3.48 -6.80
CA SER A 258 21.33 -2.35 -6.03
C SER A 258 21.21 -2.73 -4.56
N ALA A 259 21.42 -1.73 -3.70
CA ALA A 259 21.17 -1.81 -2.27
C ALA A 259 20.20 -0.71 -1.87
N GLU A 260 19.29 -1.02 -0.95
CA GLU A 260 18.22 -0.12 -0.55
C GLU A 260 17.95 -0.24 0.95
N LEU A 261 17.67 0.89 1.57
CA LEU A 261 17.23 1.00 2.95
C LEU A 261 16.01 1.92 3.02
N VAL A 262 14.92 1.42 3.61
CA VAL A 262 13.69 2.17 3.90
C VAL A 262 13.49 2.21 5.40
N HIS A 263 13.24 3.38 5.95
CA HIS A 263 12.86 3.56 7.35
C HIS A 263 11.67 4.50 7.44
N GLY A 264 10.65 4.12 8.23
CA GLY A 264 9.50 4.95 8.54
C GLY A 264 9.06 4.73 9.98
N SER A 265 8.79 5.80 10.70
CA SER A 265 8.24 5.75 12.06
C SER A 265 7.09 6.73 12.17
N ARG A 266 5.91 6.22 12.44
CA ARG A 266 4.68 6.99 12.64
C ARG A 266 4.18 6.83 14.07
N ARG A 267 3.82 7.93 14.73
CA ARG A 267 3.03 7.95 15.95
C ARG A 267 1.72 8.68 15.66
N LYS A 268 0.60 8.05 16.02
CA LYS A 268 -0.75 8.61 15.92
C LYS A 268 -1.40 8.60 17.29
N ASP A 269 -1.82 9.77 17.77
CA ASP A 269 -2.63 9.87 18.98
C ASP A 269 -4.06 9.38 18.68
N ASP A 270 -4.74 8.81 19.66
CA ASP A 270 -6.01 8.10 19.48
C ASP A 270 -7.22 8.93 19.95
N PRO A 271 -7.99 9.54 19.02
CA PRO A 271 -9.20 10.27 19.37
C PRO A 271 -10.43 9.37 19.52
N THR A 272 -10.35 8.11 19.06
CA THR A 272 -11.49 7.19 18.95
C THR A 272 -11.59 6.21 20.11
N ALA A 273 -10.58 6.20 20.99
CA ALA A 273 -10.44 5.22 22.06
C ALA A 273 -10.55 3.78 21.50
N ALA A 274 -9.73 3.50 20.46
CA ALA A 274 -9.67 2.20 19.82
C ALA A 274 -9.37 1.08 20.84
N TYR A 275 -9.67 -0.14 20.45
CA TYR A 275 -9.56 -1.33 21.31
C TYR A 275 -10.38 -1.23 22.59
N PHE A 276 -11.50 -0.47 22.53
CA PHE A 276 -12.39 -0.24 23.66
C PHE A 276 -11.70 0.37 24.88
N SER A 277 -10.64 1.15 24.66
CA SER A 277 -9.95 1.89 25.72
C SER A 277 -10.83 3.02 26.30
N ASP A 278 -10.41 3.61 27.40
CA ASP A 278 -11.17 4.64 28.09
C ASP A 278 -11.35 5.90 27.22
N PRO A 279 -12.59 6.31 26.92
CA PRO A 279 -12.86 7.48 26.08
C PRO A 279 -12.36 8.79 26.69
N LEU A 280 -11.94 9.72 25.82
CA LEU A 280 -11.55 11.10 26.17
C LEU A 280 -10.32 11.19 27.11
N VAL A 281 -9.58 10.10 27.29
CA VAL A 281 -8.33 10.10 28.06
C VAL A 281 -7.17 10.48 27.14
N SER A 282 -6.47 11.56 27.48
CA SER A 282 -5.35 12.05 26.69
C SER A 282 -4.09 11.17 26.82
N GLY A 283 -3.24 11.20 25.79
CA GLY A 283 -1.96 10.50 25.77
C GLY A 283 -2.06 9.04 25.36
N GLN A 284 -3.23 8.56 24.91
CA GLN A 284 -3.38 7.30 24.21
C GLN A 284 -2.86 7.45 22.77
N PHE A 285 -2.12 6.47 22.31
CA PHE A 285 -1.52 6.49 20.96
C PHE A 285 -1.13 5.10 20.49
N ASN A 286 -0.92 4.98 19.18
CA ASN A 286 -0.13 3.89 18.59
C ASN A 286 1.07 4.44 17.81
N ARG A 287 2.07 3.58 17.65
CA ARG A 287 3.30 3.84 16.89
C ARG A 287 3.65 2.62 16.05
N ASP A 288 3.92 2.87 14.79
CA ASP A 288 4.44 1.90 13.85
C ASP A 288 5.84 2.31 13.41
N THR A 289 6.78 1.37 13.36
CA THR A 289 8.13 1.64 12.88
C THR A 289 8.60 0.50 12.00
N TYR A 290 8.92 0.80 10.75
CA TYR A 290 9.47 -0.10 9.76
C TYR A 290 10.93 0.24 9.48
N THR A 291 11.77 -0.78 9.37
CA THR A 291 13.12 -0.67 8.81
C THR A 291 13.32 -1.86 7.89
N LEU A 292 13.49 -1.61 6.60
CA LEU A 292 13.61 -2.61 5.56
C LEU A 292 14.91 -2.40 4.79
N GLY A 293 15.68 -3.46 4.59
CA GLY A 293 16.88 -3.43 3.78
C GLY A 293 16.83 -4.52 2.73
N GLN A 294 17.38 -4.25 1.53
CA GLN A 294 17.59 -5.25 0.51
C GLN A 294 18.89 -5.03 -0.26
N LEU A 295 19.43 -6.14 -0.76
CA LEU A 295 20.51 -6.19 -1.74
C LEU A 295 19.99 -7.03 -2.90
N GLN A 296 20.00 -6.49 -4.10
CA GLN A 296 19.53 -7.16 -5.31
C GLN A 296 20.66 -7.26 -6.33
N TYR A 297 20.70 -8.39 -7.01
CA TYR A 297 21.58 -8.66 -8.15
C TYR A 297 20.73 -9.05 -9.36
N GLU A 298 21.10 -8.55 -10.53
CA GLU A 298 20.54 -8.95 -11.82
C GLU A 298 21.65 -9.14 -12.84
N GLY A 299 21.67 -10.31 -13.49
CA GLY A 299 22.68 -10.65 -14.48
C GLY A 299 22.10 -11.44 -15.64
N SER A 300 22.61 -11.19 -16.84
CA SER A 300 22.29 -11.91 -18.07
C SER A 300 23.42 -12.85 -18.45
N PHE A 301 23.08 -14.04 -18.95
CA PHE A 301 24.00 -15.10 -19.31
C PHE A 301 23.54 -15.75 -20.63
N ALA A 302 24.43 -16.51 -21.24
CA ALA A 302 24.16 -17.28 -22.47
C ALA A 302 23.53 -16.43 -23.60
N GLY A 303 24.11 -15.26 -23.88
CA GLY A 303 23.61 -14.35 -24.93
C GLY A 303 22.24 -13.79 -24.61
N ASP A 304 21.98 -13.42 -23.33
CA ASP A 304 20.73 -12.88 -22.78
C ASP A 304 19.55 -13.87 -22.75
N SER A 305 19.75 -15.14 -23.13
CA SER A 305 18.70 -16.16 -23.05
C SER A 305 18.40 -16.64 -21.63
N LEU A 306 19.30 -16.37 -20.68
CA LEU A 306 19.14 -16.65 -19.26
C LEU A 306 19.36 -15.37 -18.45
N LYS A 307 18.37 -14.99 -17.62
CA LYS A 307 18.49 -13.87 -16.67
C LYS A 307 18.33 -14.40 -15.26
N LEU A 308 19.33 -14.16 -14.41
CA LEU A 308 19.31 -14.50 -12.99
C LEU A 308 19.09 -13.22 -12.18
N SER A 309 18.08 -13.25 -11.32
CA SER A 309 17.88 -12.24 -10.28
C SER A 309 18.00 -12.90 -8.92
N GLY A 310 18.73 -12.25 -8.02
CA GLY A 310 18.88 -12.65 -6.61
C GLY A 310 18.58 -11.46 -5.72
N ARG A 311 17.84 -11.69 -4.63
CA ARG A 311 17.57 -10.69 -3.61
C ARG A 311 17.85 -11.26 -2.24
N LEU A 312 18.61 -10.54 -1.44
CA LEU A 312 18.71 -10.72 0.00
C LEU A 312 17.95 -9.59 0.66
N PHE A 313 17.13 -9.89 1.63
CA PHE A 313 16.36 -8.88 2.35
C PHE A 313 16.31 -9.14 3.85
N ALA A 314 16.17 -8.08 4.61
CA ALA A 314 15.92 -8.13 6.04
C ALA A 314 14.96 -7.00 6.43
N GLY A 315 14.18 -7.25 7.45
CA GLY A 315 13.22 -6.26 7.94
C GLY A 315 13.08 -6.31 9.45
N ARG A 316 12.67 -5.18 9.99
CA ARG A 316 12.25 -5.02 11.37
C ARG A 316 10.99 -4.18 11.41
N TYR A 317 9.99 -4.69 12.09
CA TYR A 317 8.77 -3.98 12.42
C TYR A 317 8.65 -3.86 13.94
N ARG A 318 8.23 -2.70 14.42
CA ARG A 318 7.88 -2.46 15.81
C ARG A 318 6.56 -1.73 15.88
N TYR A 319 5.65 -2.32 16.58
CA TYR A 319 4.40 -1.72 17.01
C TYR A 319 4.51 -1.35 18.49
N GLY A 320 3.83 -0.30 18.90
CA GLY A 320 3.64 0.03 20.30
C GLY A 320 2.41 0.90 20.46
N ALA A 321 1.49 0.50 21.32
CA ALA A 321 0.39 1.35 21.76
C ALA A 321 0.47 1.54 23.27
N GLU A 322 0.06 2.73 23.72
CA GLU A 322 -0.28 2.96 25.13
C GLU A 322 -1.74 3.36 25.19
N LEU A 323 -2.52 2.57 25.89
CA LEU A 323 -3.96 2.68 26.04
C LEU A 323 -4.30 2.73 27.53
N VAL A 324 -5.51 3.18 27.86
CA VAL A 324 -6.00 3.24 29.24
C VAL A 324 -7.27 2.43 29.36
N TYR A 325 -7.30 1.53 30.33
CA TYR A 325 -8.47 0.69 30.62
C TYR A 325 -8.82 0.81 32.09
N SER A 326 -10.04 1.29 32.39
CA SER A 326 -10.50 1.55 33.77
C SER A 326 -9.51 2.39 34.59
N GLY A 327 -8.89 3.38 33.94
CA GLY A 327 -7.91 4.28 34.55
C GLY A 327 -6.47 3.73 34.61
N ALA A 328 -6.23 2.45 34.33
CA ALA A 328 -4.90 1.83 34.29
C ALA A 328 -4.26 1.95 32.89
N ARG A 329 -2.99 2.32 32.81
CA ARG A 329 -2.24 2.38 31.55
C ARG A 329 -1.67 1.02 31.20
N THR A 330 -1.93 0.60 29.98
CA THR A 330 -1.43 -0.64 29.39
C THR A 330 -0.61 -0.32 28.14
N ALA A 331 0.55 -0.91 28.00
CA ALA A 331 1.33 -0.88 26.77
C ALA A 331 1.22 -2.23 26.04
N THR A 332 1.04 -2.17 24.71
CA THR A 332 0.95 -3.37 23.88
C THR A 332 2.02 -3.37 22.79
N PRO A 333 3.31 -3.60 23.14
CA PRO A 333 4.36 -3.69 22.14
C PRO A 333 4.30 -5.00 21.36
N ALA A 334 4.57 -4.92 20.05
CA ALA A 334 4.83 -6.08 19.22
C ALA A 334 6.08 -5.86 18.37
N GLN A 335 6.79 -6.94 18.06
CA GLN A 335 8.04 -6.87 17.29
C GLN A 335 8.14 -8.03 16.30
N GLY A 336 8.36 -7.68 15.03
CA GLY A 336 8.76 -8.60 13.99
C GLY A 336 10.20 -8.32 13.52
N ASP A 337 11.05 -9.36 13.51
CA ASP A 337 12.38 -9.33 12.87
C ASP A 337 12.43 -10.48 11.87
N TRP A 338 12.79 -10.20 10.62
CA TRP A 338 12.86 -11.23 9.57
C TRP A 338 14.02 -11.00 8.62
N ARG A 339 14.38 -12.06 7.93
CA ARG A 339 15.35 -12.06 6.84
C ARG A 339 14.93 -13.06 5.77
N GLY A 340 15.44 -12.90 4.57
CA GLY A 340 15.13 -13.86 3.53
C GLY A 340 15.97 -13.71 2.28
N ILE A 341 15.69 -14.63 1.37
CA ILE A 341 16.30 -14.69 0.05
C ILE A 341 15.23 -14.97 -1.00
N GLU A 342 15.37 -14.34 -2.14
CA GLU A 342 14.63 -14.67 -3.36
C GLU A 342 15.61 -14.91 -4.50
N LEU A 343 15.42 -16.01 -5.23
CA LEU A 343 16.15 -16.34 -6.44
C LEU A 343 15.17 -16.56 -7.58
N ARG A 344 15.46 -16.01 -8.75
CA ARG A 344 14.63 -16.12 -9.93
C ARG A 344 15.50 -16.33 -11.16
N LEU A 345 15.17 -17.33 -11.94
CA LEU A 345 15.75 -17.60 -13.25
C LEU A 345 14.67 -17.41 -14.32
N LEU A 346 14.90 -16.50 -15.25
CA LEU A 346 14.10 -16.33 -16.47
C LEU A 346 14.88 -16.93 -17.64
N SER A 347 14.26 -17.83 -18.39
CA SER A 347 14.84 -18.45 -19.59
C SER A 347 13.98 -18.18 -20.82
N THR A 348 14.62 -17.72 -21.89
CA THR A 348 14.07 -17.60 -23.26
C THR A 348 14.79 -18.54 -24.24
N ALA A 349 15.52 -19.54 -23.73
CA ALA A 349 16.27 -20.49 -24.54
C ALA A 349 15.38 -21.43 -25.38
N VAL A 350 14.12 -21.63 -24.98
CA VAL A 350 13.13 -22.39 -25.75
C VAL A 350 12.33 -21.41 -26.61
N ALA A 351 12.32 -21.64 -27.92
CA ALA A 351 11.60 -20.73 -28.82
C ALA A 351 10.12 -20.63 -28.46
N SER A 352 9.59 -19.41 -28.49
CA SER A 352 8.20 -19.06 -28.14
C SER A 352 7.82 -19.25 -26.66
N HIS A 353 8.77 -19.59 -25.77
CA HIS A 353 8.53 -19.74 -24.34
C HIS A 353 9.39 -18.76 -23.51
N LYS A 354 8.79 -18.20 -22.46
CA LYS A 354 9.51 -17.53 -21.38
C LYS A 354 9.23 -18.30 -20.10
N LEU A 355 10.22 -19.07 -19.66
CA LEU A 355 10.13 -19.90 -18.47
C LEU A 355 10.70 -19.14 -17.27
N VAL A 356 9.95 -19.05 -16.19
CA VAL A 356 10.39 -18.45 -14.92
C VAL A 356 10.37 -19.52 -13.85
N LEU A 357 11.51 -19.75 -13.23
CA LEU A 357 11.65 -20.55 -12.01
C LEU A 357 12.05 -19.63 -10.86
N GLY A 358 11.35 -19.71 -9.73
CA GLY A 358 11.68 -18.90 -8.58
C GLY A 358 11.58 -19.65 -7.27
N LEU A 359 12.46 -19.25 -6.34
CA LEU A 359 12.51 -19.72 -4.96
C LEU A 359 12.49 -18.50 -4.05
N GLU A 360 11.65 -18.51 -3.02
CA GLU A 360 11.61 -17.51 -1.96
C GLU A 360 11.67 -18.23 -0.61
N ALA A 361 12.52 -17.77 0.29
CA ALA A 361 12.57 -18.24 1.67
C ALA A 361 12.68 -17.06 2.63
N GLN A 362 11.84 -17.06 3.66
CA GLN A 362 11.87 -16.07 4.73
C GLN A 362 11.86 -16.77 6.09
N ASP A 363 12.76 -16.31 6.95
CA ASP A 363 12.90 -16.72 8.35
C ASP A 363 12.44 -15.53 9.22
N ASN A 364 11.35 -15.74 9.98
CA ASN A 364 10.84 -14.80 10.96
C ASN A 364 11.52 -15.11 12.29
N LEU A 365 12.64 -14.43 12.54
CA LEU A 365 13.48 -14.62 13.73
C LEU A 365 12.72 -14.31 15.02
N ARG A 366 11.75 -13.39 14.90
CA ARG A 366 10.94 -12.92 16.03
C ARG A 366 9.57 -12.44 15.52
N THR A 367 8.50 -12.79 16.24
CA THR A 367 7.15 -12.30 16.07
C THR A 367 6.47 -12.13 17.44
N ASP A 368 7.17 -11.42 18.34
CA ASP A 368 6.74 -11.29 19.74
C ASP A 368 5.60 -10.27 19.88
N GLN A 369 4.67 -10.58 20.78
CA GLN A 369 3.60 -9.71 21.20
C GLN A 369 3.55 -9.65 22.75
N GLN A 370 3.14 -8.51 23.30
CA GLN A 370 3.09 -8.34 24.75
C GLN A 370 1.92 -7.45 25.14
N VAL A 371 1.39 -7.67 26.34
CA VAL A 371 0.48 -6.77 27.05
C VAL A 371 1.13 -6.48 28.40
N LEU A 372 1.45 -5.23 28.65
CA LEU A 372 2.20 -4.80 29.83
C LEU A 372 1.33 -3.83 30.64
N ASP A 373 1.00 -4.21 31.86
CA ASP A 373 0.38 -3.29 32.83
C ASP A 373 1.47 -2.38 33.40
N LEU A 374 1.40 -1.08 33.11
CA LEU A 374 2.45 -0.14 33.53
C LEU A 374 2.48 0.14 35.03
N ALA A 375 1.42 -0.27 35.78
CA ALA A 375 1.34 -0.14 37.23
C ALA A 375 1.67 -1.43 37.97
N ASP A 376 1.38 -2.60 37.36
CA ASP A 376 1.51 -3.91 37.99
C ASP A 376 2.15 -4.94 37.03
N PRO A 377 3.48 -5.04 36.99
CA PRO A 377 4.17 -5.98 36.10
C PRO A 377 3.82 -7.48 36.33
N ALA A 378 3.17 -7.81 37.44
CA ALA A 378 2.70 -9.18 37.68
C ALA A 378 1.55 -9.61 36.72
N LYS A 379 0.92 -8.64 36.07
CA LYS A 379 -0.13 -8.85 35.06
C LYS A 379 0.40 -8.88 33.63
N ASP A 380 1.70 -8.74 33.43
CA ASP A 380 2.30 -8.76 32.11
C ASP A 380 2.04 -10.11 31.40
N VAL A 381 1.54 -10.02 30.16
CA VAL A 381 1.43 -11.16 29.26
C VAL A 381 2.50 -11.03 28.17
N ARG A 382 3.21 -12.12 27.90
CA ARG A 382 4.29 -12.17 26.89
C ARG A 382 4.09 -13.37 25.99
N ILE A 383 3.95 -13.13 24.70
CA ILE A 383 3.68 -14.11 23.68
C ILE A 383 4.86 -14.10 22.70
N PRO A 384 5.92 -14.90 22.97
CA PRO A 384 7.05 -15.01 22.07
C PRO A 384 6.65 -15.80 20.83
N GLY A 385 7.20 -15.42 19.67
CA GLY A 385 6.92 -16.08 18.42
C GLY A 385 8.07 -16.06 17.44
N SER A 386 8.05 -17.01 16.52
CA SER A 386 8.94 -17.11 15.37
C SER A 386 8.28 -17.96 14.29
N GLY A 387 8.86 -18.02 13.10
CA GLY A 387 8.29 -18.83 12.04
C GLY A 387 9.08 -18.76 10.74
N TYR A 388 8.63 -19.50 9.74
CA TYR A 388 9.22 -19.46 8.41
C TYR A 388 8.18 -19.62 7.32
N ARG A 389 8.55 -19.19 6.11
CA ARG A 389 7.85 -19.53 4.87
C ARG A 389 8.84 -19.79 3.76
N ILE A 390 8.52 -20.75 2.89
CA ILE A 390 9.29 -21.11 1.72
C ILE A 390 8.31 -21.28 0.56
N GLY A 391 8.61 -20.69 -0.59
CA GLY A 391 7.81 -20.82 -1.81
C GLY A 391 8.67 -21.19 -3.01
N LEU A 392 8.19 -22.14 -3.79
CA LEU A 392 8.76 -22.52 -5.08
C LEU A 392 7.72 -22.28 -6.15
N TYR A 393 8.08 -21.61 -7.25
CA TYR A 393 7.15 -21.36 -8.35
C TYR A 393 7.79 -21.56 -9.71
N LEU A 394 6.94 -22.01 -10.64
CA LEU A 394 7.24 -22.15 -12.06
C LEU A 394 6.14 -21.45 -12.85
N GLN A 395 6.53 -20.66 -13.84
CA GLN A 395 5.60 -20.05 -14.79
C GLN A 395 6.15 -20.20 -16.20
N ASP A 396 5.27 -20.51 -17.15
CA ASP A 396 5.53 -20.48 -18.59
C ASP A 396 4.63 -19.45 -19.27
N GLU A 397 5.23 -18.52 -20.02
CA GLU A 397 4.55 -17.69 -20.99
C GLU A 397 4.83 -18.27 -22.37
N TRP A 398 3.84 -18.95 -22.92
CA TRP A 398 3.93 -19.60 -24.23
C TRP A 398 3.24 -18.76 -25.30
N ARG A 399 4.01 -18.25 -26.24
CA ARG A 399 3.52 -17.54 -27.43
C ARG A 399 3.11 -18.54 -28.50
N ILE A 400 1.85 -18.99 -28.48
CA ILE A 400 1.28 -19.98 -29.37
C ILE A 400 1.29 -19.47 -30.82
N THR A 401 0.91 -18.20 -31.00
CA THR A 401 1.00 -17.46 -32.27
C THR A 401 1.42 -16.03 -31.99
N PRO A 402 1.78 -15.22 -33.00
CA PRO A 402 2.09 -13.79 -32.75
C PRO A 402 1.02 -13.01 -31.99
N GLY A 403 -0.26 -13.41 -32.12
CA GLY A 403 -1.38 -12.75 -31.44
C GLY A 403 -1.99 -13.52 -30.27
N LEU A 404 -1.45 -14.70 -29.91
CA LEU A 404 -2.04 -15.55 -28.86
C LEU A 404 -0.96 -16.03 -27.88
N ILE A 405 -1.11 -15.63 -26.62
CA ILE A 405 -0.20 -16.00 -25.51
C ILE A 405 -0.99 -16.78 -24.47
N ALA A 406 -0.47 -17.92 -24.04
CA ALA A 406 -0.93 -18.63 -22.85
C ALA A 406 0.07 -18.44 -21.71
N THR A 407 -0.41 -18.22 -20.50
CA THR A 407 0.42 -18.19 -19.29
C THR A 407 -0.06 -19.30 -18.35
N LEU A 408 0.84 -20.17 -17.97
CA LEU A 408 0.62 -21.26 -17.02
C LEU A 408 1.55 -21.05 -15.82
N GLY A 409 1.03 -21.03 -14.63
CA GLY A 409 1.82 -20.85 -13.41
C GLY A 409 1.37 -21.77 -12.29
N LEU A 410 2.32 -22.22 -11.50
CA LEU A 410 2.06 -22.98 -10.28
C LEU A 410 3.08 -22.56 -9.22
N ARG A 411 2.59 -22.26 -8.03
CA ARG A 411 3.41 -22.04 -6.84
C ARG A 411 2.97 -22.97 -5.73
N VAL A 412 3.95 -23.46 -4.98
CA VAL A 412 3.76 -24.22 -3.75
C VAL A 412 4.46 -23.47 -2.64
N ASP A 413 3.71 -23.08 -1.64
CA ASP A 413 4.20 -22.42 -0.44
C ASP A 413 4.07 -23.35 0.76
N ARG A 414 5.07 -23.33 1.63
CA ARG A 414 5.04 -23.97 2.94
C ARG A 414 5.35 -22.95 4.02
N ASN A 415 4.47 -22.84 4.99
CA ASN A 415 4.71 -22.03 6.19
C ASN A 415 4.47 -22.85 7.46
N GLN A 416 4.98 -22.33 8.58
CA GLN A 416 4.91 -23.03 9.87
C GLN A 416 3.46 -23.08 10.41
N ALA A 417 2.64 -22.09 10.11
CA ALA A 417 1.30 -21.95 10.68
C ALA A 417 0.29 -22.93 10.08
N THR A 418 0.21 -23.01 8.74
CA THR A 418 -0.86 -23.74 8.03
C THR A 418 -0.35 -24.87 7.12
N GLY A 419 0.97 -25.14 7.12
CA GLY A 419 1.56 -26.18 6.29
C GLY A 419 1.70 -25.76 4.83
N THR A 420 1.18 -26.56 3.90
CA THR A 420 1.39 -26.39 2.46
C THR A 420 0.16 -25.84 1.77
N ALA A 421 0.35 -24.81 0.92
CA ALA A 421 -0.67 -24.24 0.05
C ALA A 421 -0.19 -24.21 -1.40
N THR A 422 -1.13 -24.33 -2.36
CA THR A 422 -0.84 -24.30 -3.79
C THR A 422 -1.63 -23.19 -4.48
N SER A 423 -0.98 -22.46 -5.37
CA SER A 423 -1.55 -21.34 -6.11
C SER A 423 -1.35 -21.54 -7.62
N PRO A 424 -2.28 -22.23 -8.32
CA PRO A 424 -2.28 -22.33 -9.76
C PRO A 424 -2.74 -21.03 -10.42
N ARG A 425 -2.26 -20.77 -11.64
CA ARG A 425 -2.69 -19.67 -12.51
C ARG A 425 -2.73 -20.13 -13.96
N VAL A 426 -3.80 -19.75 -14.65
CA VAL A 426 -3.94 -19.95 -16.10
C VAL A 426 -4.44 -18.66 -16.72
N ALA A 427 -3.83 -18.23 -17.81
CA ALA A 427 -4.30 -17.07 -18.56
C ALA A 427 -4.17 -17.32 -20.07
N LEU A 428 -5.11 -16.78 -20.82
CA LEU A 428 -5.08 -16.74 -22.27
C LEU A 428 -5.24 -15.27 -22.69
N ILE A 429 -4.30 -14.77 -23.48
CA ILE A 429 -4.26 -13.40 -23.96
C ILE A 429 -4.32 -13.44 -25.49
N TRP A 430 -5.37 -12.86 -26.06
CA TRP A 430 -5.60 -12.87 -27.49
C TRP A 430 -5.68 -11.45 -28.03
N GLN A 431 -4.71 -11.07 -28.84
CA GLN A 431 -4.72 -9.85 -29.63
C GLN A 431 -5.54 -10.09 -30.90
N ALA A 432 -6.85 -9.84 -30.80
CA ALA A 432 -7.81 -10.14 -31.87
C ALA A 432 -7.70 -9.18 -33.06
N ALA A 433 -7.26 -7.94 -32.81
CA ALA A 433 -7.02 -6.93 -33.84
C ALA A 433 -6.01 -5.90 -33.31
N THR A 434 -5.50 -5.05 -34.20
CA THR A 434 -4.66 -3.92 -33.79
C THR A 434 -5.43 -3.05 -32.78
N GLY A 435 -4.90 -2.95 -31.56
CA GLY A 435 -5.51 -2.20 -30.46
C GLY A 435 -6.60 -2.93 -29.69
N THR A 436 -6.97 -4.19 -30.00
CA THR A 436 -7.98 -4.95 -29.26
C THR A 436 -7.37 -6.23 -28.68
N THR A 437 -7.38 -6.34 -27.34
CA THR A 437 -6.86 -7.51 -26.63
C THR A 437 -7.93 -8.07 -25.70
N PHE A 438 -8.18 -9.38 -25.79
CA PHE A 438 -9.01 -10.12 -24.85
C PHE A 438 -8.11 -10.93 -23.92
N LYS A 439 -8.47 -10.99 -22.63
CA LYS A 439 -7.77 -11.80 -21.63
C LYS A 439 -8.79 -12.64 -20.87
N ALA A 440 -8.54 -13.94 -20.77
CA ALA A 440 -9.29 -14.86 -19.90
C ALA A 440 -8.34 -15.38 -18.83
N LEU A 441 -8.71 -15.23 -17.56
CA LEU A 441 -7.81 -15.41 -16.43
C LEU A 441 -8.48 -16.32 -15.39
N TYR A 442 -7.73 -17.26 -14.85
CA TYR A 442 -8.05 -17.97 -13.62
C TYR A 442 -6.83 -17.94 -12.70
N GLY A 443 -7.05 -17.73 -11.43
CA GLY A 443 -5.99 -17.78 -10.45
C GLY A 443 -6.51 -18.08 -9.05
N ARG A 444 -5.63 -18.73 -8.26
CA ARG A 444 -5.81 -18.97 -6.84
C ARG A 444 -4.73 -18.25 -6.05
N ALA A 445 -5.11 -17.72 -4.90
CA ALA A 445 -4.18 -17.23 -3.90
C ALA A 445 -4.63 -17.66 -2.50
N HIS A 446 -3.72 -17.54 -1.55
CA HIS A 446 -3.96 -17.92 -0.17
C HIS A 446 -3.33 -16.89 0.78
N ARG A 447 -3.82 -16.88 2.03
CA ARG A 447 -3.22 -16.19 3.16
C ARG A 447 -3.22 -17.12 4.36
N ALA A 448 -2.08 -17.33 4.99
CA ALA A 448 -2.04 -17.94 6.32
C ALA A 448 -2.55 -16.92 7.35
N PRO A 449 -3.14 -17.36 8.47
CA PRO A 449 -3.36 -16.46 9.60
C PRO A 449 -2.04 -15.80 10.02
N ASN A 450 -2.10 -14.54 10.34
CA ASN A 450 -0.96 -13.87 10.95
C ASN A 450 -0.81 -14.27 12.43
N VAL A 451 0.28 -13.84 13.05
CA VAL A 451 0.60 -14.26 14.43
C VAL A 451 -0.38 -13.65 15.44
N TYR A 452 -0.90 -12.45 15.17
CA TYR A 452 -1.92 -11.83 16.01
C TYR A 452 -3.24 -12.60 15.94
N GLU A 453 -3.69 -12.99 14.77
CA GLU A 453 -4.94 -13.74 14.58
C GLU A 453 -4.89 -15.14 15.21
N ARG A 454 -3.73 -15.81 15.16
CA ARG A 454 -3.60 -17.20 15.58
C ARG A 454 -3.13 -17.40 17.01
N ASP A 455 -2.15 -16.60 17.43
CA ASP A 455 -1.34 -16.89 18.63
C ASP A 455 -1.57 -15.85 19.75
N TYR A 456 -2.22 -14.71 19.48
CA TYR A 456 -2.44 -13.71 20.51
C TYR A 456 -3.43 -14.20 21.55
N ASP A 457 -3.02 -14.12 22.82
CA ASP A 457 -3.81 -14.52 23.99
C ASP A 457 -3.46 -13.59 25.14
N ASP A 458 -4.40 -12.71 25.50
CA ASP A 458 -4.24 -11.79 26.62
C ASP A 458 -4.90 -12.34 27.90
N THR A 459 -5.51 -13.53 27.81
CA THR A 459 -6.18 -14.26 28.89
C THR A 459 -7.48 -13.65 29.43
N TYR A 460 -7.91 -12.47 28.94
CA TYR A 460 -9.10 -11.78 29.46
C TYR A 460 -10.01 -11.14 28.39
N SER A 461 -9.52 -10.88 27.18
CA SER A 461 -10.35 -10.31 26.10
C SER A 461 -10.31 -11.12 24.81
N LEU A 462 -9.14 -11.60 24.41
CA LEU A 462 -8.92 -12.40 23.22
C LEU A 462 -8.11 -13.66 23.57
N VAL A 463 -8.54 -14.80 23.04
CA VAL A 463 -7.85 -16.09 23.20
C VAL A 463 -7.33 -16.60 21.87
N ALA A 464 -6.16 -17.26 21.90
CA ALA A 464 -5.52 -17.85 20.74
C ALA A 464 -6.37 -18.94 20.06
N ASN A 465 -6.21 -19.12 18.75
CA ASN A 465 -6.75 -20.23 17.99
C ASN A 465 -5.67 -20.91 17.14
N PRO A 466 -4.88 -21.83 17.70
CA PRO A 466 -3.84 -22.56 16.95
C PRO A 466 -4.38 -23.42 15.80
N ALA A 467 -5.70 -23.72 15.79
CA ALA A 467 -6.36 -24.49 14.75
C ALA A 467 -6.92 -23.63 13.61
N LEU A 468 -6.67 -22.30 13.64
CA LEU A 468 -7.15 -21.37 12.62
C LEU A 468 -6.59 -21.72 11.24
N LYS A 469 -7.48 -21.82 10.25
CA LYS A 469 -7.12 -22.20 8.88
C LYS A 469 -6.64 -20.99 8.09
N GLY A 470 -5.87 -21.26 7.03
CA GLY A 470 -5.56 -20.25 6.03
C GLY A 470 -6.73 -19.97 5.09
N GLU A 471 -6.88 -18.72 4.69
CA GLU A 471 -7.86 -18.28 3.69
C GLU A 471 -7.41 -18.64 2.29
N ARG A 472 -8.37 -18.93 1.42
CA ARG A 472 -8.15 -19.23 0.00
C ARG A 472 -9.14 -18.45 -0.86
N ILE A 473 -8.66 -17.85 -1.94
CA ILE A 473 -9.48 -17.20 -2.96
C ILE A 473 -9.25 -17.84 -4.32
N ASP A 474 -10.33 -18.12 -5.03
CA ASP A 474 -10.37 -18.50 -6.43
C ASP A 474 -11.05 -17.39 -7.24
N THR A 475 -10.41 -16.92 -8.31
CA THR A 475 -10.93 -15.84 -9.15
C THR A 475 -10.91 -16.25 -10.62
N THR A 476 -12.00 -15.96 -11.32
CA THR A 476 -12.11 -16.02 -12.79
C THR A 476 -12.42 -14.63 -13.31
N GLU A 477 -11.74 -14.21 -14.39
CA GLU A 477 -11.87 -12.86 -14.93
C GLU A 477 -11.79 -12.89 -16.45
N LEU A 478 -12.60 -12.05 -17.11
CA LEU A 478 -12.52 -11.73 -18.53
C LEU A 478 -12.27 -10.23 -18.68
N VAL A 479 -11.25 -9.87 -19.45
CA VAL A 479 -10.86 -8.48 -19.71
C VAL A 479 -10.86 -8.21 -21.20
N VAL A 480 -11.34 -7.03 -21.58
CA VAL A 480 -11.21 -6.47 -22.94
C VAL A 480 -10.51 -5.13 -22.81
N ASP A 481 -9.36 -5.01 -23.45
CA ASP A 481 -8.68 -3.73 -23.67
C ASP A 481 -8.90 -3.32 -25.13
N HIS A 482 -9.39 -2.10 -25.37
CA HIS A 482 -9.60 -1.57 -26.70
C HIS A 482 -9.06 -0.16 -26.85
N ARG A 483 -8.09 0.01 -27.74
CA ARG A 483 -7.47 1.31 -28.06
C ARG A 483 -8.13 1.92 -29.29
N LEU A 484 -8.71 3.10 -29.11
CA LEU A 484 -9.26 3.91 -30.17
C LEU A 484 -8.28 5.04 -30.53
N GLY A 485 -7.60 4.90 -31.67
CA GLY A 485 -6.53 5.82 -32.05
C GLY A 485 -5.32 5.73 -31.12
N ALA A 486 -4.54 6.81 -31.03
CA ALA A 486 -3.34 6.90 -30.21
C ALA A 486 -3.60 7.42 -28.78
N ASP A 487 -4.81 7.90 -28.50
CA ASP A 487 -5.07 8.78 -27.37
C ASP A 487 -6.25 8.38 -26.46
N LEU A 488 -6.99 7.30 -26.80
CA LEU A 488 -8.08 6.77 -25.98
C LEU A 488 -7.95 5.26 -25.78
N ASN A 489 -7.89 4.83 -24.54
CA ASN A 489 -7.95 3.43 -24.14
C ASN A 489 -9.21 3.16 -23.33
N LEU A 490 -9.95 2.13 -23.71
CA LEU A 490 -11.14 1.64 -23.02
C LEU A 490 -10.84 0.23 -22.49
N ARG A 491 -11.22 -0.02 -21.25
CA ARG A 491 -11.13 -1.35 -20.64
C ARG A 491 -12.47 -1.73 -20.03
N ALA A 492 -12.86 -2.98 -20.25
CA ALA A 492 -13.94 -3.64 -19.53
C ALA A 492 -13.41 -4.93 -18.89
N ALA A 493 -13.74 -5.16 -17.61
CA ALA A 493 -13.40 -6.38 -16.90
C ALA A 493 -14.64 -6.93 -16.19
N VAL A 494 -14.94 -8.20 -16.37
CA VAL A 494 -15.97 -8.94 -15.63
C VAL A 494 -15.27 -10.00 -14.81
N TYR A 495 -15.59 -10.08 -13.53
CA TYR A 495 -14.95 -11.03 -12.64
C TYR A 495 -15.96 -11.68 -11.69
N GLN A 496 -15.59 -12.87 -11.24
CA GLN A 496 -16.16 -13.50 -10.05
C GLN A 496 -15.04 -14.05 -9.18
N TRP A 497 -15.23 -13.99 -7.87
CA TRP A 497 -14.35 -14.65 -6.94
C TRP A 497 -15.11 -15.34 -5.81
N THR A 498 -14.48 -16.36 -5.26
CA THR A 498 -14.98 -17.10 -4.08
C THR A 498 -13.84 -17.21 -3.08
N MET A 499 -14.09 -16.84 -1.83
CA MET A 499 -13.14 -16.95 -0.74
C MET A 499 -13.66 -17.88 0.33
N ASP A 500 -12.86 -18.89 0.67
CA ASP A 500 -13.14 -19.88 1.69
C ASP A 500 -12.34 -19.59 2.97
N ASP A 501 -12.88 -20.02 4.11
CA ASP A 501 -12.27 -19.95 5.43
C ASP A 501 -11.84 -18.51 5.82
N ILE A 502 -12.67 -17.50 5.50
CA ILE A 502 -12.38 -16.10 5.86
C ILE A 502 -12.15 -15.99 7.37
N ILE A 503 -11.07 -15.29 7.76
CA ILE A 503 -10.77 -15.07 9.18
C ILE A 503 -11.58 -13.88 9.68
N VAL A 504 -12.38 -14.12 10.72
CA VAL A 504 -13.26 -13.14 11.38
C VAL A 504 -13.18 -13.30 12.89
N LEU A 505 -13.50 -12.23 13.63
CA LEU A 505 -13.70 -12.33 15.08
C LEU A 505 -15.02 -13.04 15.40
N GLY A 506 -14.97 -13.98 16.33
CA GLY A 506 -16.09 -14.70 16.90
C GLY A 506 -15.95 -14.80 18.42
N ILE A 507 -16.76 -15.64 19.04
CA ILE A 507 -16.70 -15.95 20.47
C ILE A 507 -16.27 -17.40 20.64
N ASP A 508 -15.24 -17.66 21.44
CA ASP A 508 -14.88 -19.01 21.84
C ASP A 508 -15.90 -19.57 22.80
N ALA A 509 -16.48 -20.73 22.47
CA ALA A 509 -17.55 -21.33 23.26
C ALA A 509 -17.08 -21.82 24.64
N ALA A 510 -15.79 -22.09 24.81
CA ALA A 510 -15.25 -22.61 26.07
C ALA A 510 -14.98 -21.50 27.09
N SER A 511 -14.38 -20.39 26.64
CA SER A 511 -13.99 -19.28 27.52
C SER A 511 -15.02 -18.13 27.55
N GLY A 512 -15.87 -18.01 26.50
CA GLY A 512 -16.76 -16.86 26.31
C GLY A 512 -16.04 -15.60 25.86
N LEU A 513 -14.73 -15.66 25.60
CA LEU A 513 -13.90 -14.53 25.14
C LEU A 513 -13.91 -14.45 23.60
N THR A 514 -13.45 -13.33 23.07
CA THR A 514 -13.28 -13.19 21.62
C THR A 514 -12.17 -14.12 21.10
N GLN A 515 -12.33 -14.60 19.88
CA GLN A 515 -11.37 -15.48 19.22
C GLN A 515 -11.46 -15.29 17.70
N PHE A 516 -10.34 -15.29 17.01
CA PHE A 516 -10.34 -15.38 15.55
C PHE A 516 -10.75 -16.78 15.09
N GLN A 517 -11.69 -16.85 14.17
CA GLN A 517 -12.28 -18.10 13.68
C GLN A 517 -12.37 -18.11 12.16
N SER A 518 -12.35 -19.31 11.56
CA SER A 518 -12.66 -19.49 10.14
C SER A 518 -14.15 -19.30 9.92
N GLY A 519 -14.52 -18.24 9.25
CA GLY A 519 -15.89 -17.84 8.96
C GLY A 519 -16.45 -18.46 7.68
N PRO A 520 -17.67 -18.07 7.29
CA PRO A 520 -18.36 -18.61 6.12
C PRO A 520 -17.70 -18.17 4.82
N GLN A 521 -17.97 -18.92 3.74
CA GLN A 521 -17.54 -18.56 2.39
C GLN A 521 -18.11 -17.20 1.97
N VAL A 522 -17.29 -16.38 1.30
CA VAL A 522 -17.69 -15.12 0.68
C VAL A 522 -17.61 -15.25 -0.84
N LYS A 523 -18.62 -14.71 -1.53
CA LYS A 523 -18.68 -14.69 -2.99
C LYS A 523 -18.86 -13.27 -3.51
N ALA A 524 -18.25 -12.99 -4.65
CA ALA A 524 -18.48 -11.75 -5.38
C ALA A 524 -18.55 -11.96 -6.88
N ARG A 525 -19.21 -11.00 -7.51
CA ARG A 525 -19.19 -10.78 -8.96
C ARG A 525 -19.17 -9.28 -9.22
N GLY A 526 -18.52 -8.87 -10.30
CA GLY A 526 -18.47 -7.45 -10.62
C GLY A 526 -18.11 -7.17 -12.06
N LEU A 527 -18.35 -5.91 -12.42
CA LEU A 527 -18.03 -5.30 -13.71
C LEU A 527 -17.24 -4.03 -13.44
N GLU A 528 -16.10 -3.88 -14.07
CA GLU A 528 -15.29 -2.66 -14.07
C GLU A 528 -15.19 -2.12 -15.49
N LEU A 529 -15.52 -0.84 -15.67
CA LEU A 529 -15.33 -0.10 -16.92
C LEU A 529 -14.38 1.06 -16.66
N SER A 530 -13.41 1.26 -17.51
CA SER A 530 -12.52 2.41 -17.43
C SER A 530 -12.17 2.99 -18.79
N ALA A 531 -11.87 4.29 -18.78
CA ALA A 531 -11.41 5.05 -19.93
C ALA A 531 -10.22 5.93 -19.52
N ASP A 532 -9.14 5.84 -20.29
CA ASP A 532 -7.98 6.73 -20.22
C ASP A 532 -7.89 7.50 -21.54
N LYS A 533 -7.92 8.84 -21.45
CA LYS A 533 -7.84 9.73 -22.61
C LYS A 533 -6.72 10.75 -22.39
N THR A 534 -5.90 10.95 -23.41
CA THR A 534 -4.93 12.05 -23.46
C THR A 534 -5.27 13.00 -24.63
N TRP A 535 -4.88 14.25 -24.50
CA TRP A 535 -5.02 15.26 -25.56
C TRP A 535 -3.66 15.89 -25.87
N GLY A 536 -3.45 16.31 -27.09
CA GLY A 536 -2.19 16.82 -27.59
C GLY A 536 -1.60 18.03 -26.85
N LEU A 537 -2.40 18.71 -26.02
CA LEU A 537 -1.96 19.79 -25.14
C LEU A 537 -1.53 19.30 -23.73
N GLY A 538 -1.39 17.98 -23.51
CA GLY A 538 -1.01 17.40 -22.23
C GLY A 538 -2.14 17.35 -21.19
N ALA A 539 -3.39 17.51 -21.61
CA ALA A 539 -4.54 17.20 -20.76
C ALA A 539 -4.75 15.69 -20.72
N ARG A 540 -5.20 15.17 -19.58
CA ARG A 540 -5.44 13.74 -19.35
C ARG A 540 -6.70 13.53 -18.53
N LEU A 541 -7.49 12.54 -18.93
CA LEU A 541 -8.65 12.03 -18.20
C LEU A 541 -8.46 10.55 -17.92
N ARG A 542 -8.69 10.16 -16.67
CA ARG A 542 -8.96 8.78 -16.25
C ARG A 542 -10.35 8.75 -15.63
N ALA A 543 -11.23 7.90 -16.12
CA ALA A 543 -12.57 7.71 -15.57
C ALA A 543 -12.84 6.22 -15.38
N SER A 544 -13.60 5.86 -14.35
CA SER A 544 -14.01 4.47 -14.14
C SER A 544 -15.35 4.37 -13.42
N VAL A 545 -16.06 3.28 -13.71
CA VAL A 545 -17.26 2.84 -12.99
C VAL A 545 -17.07 1.36 -12.66
N SER A 546 -17.29 0.99 -11.39
CA SER A 546 -17.21 -0.39 -10.91
C SER A 546 -18.53 -0.74 -10.21
N VAL A 547 -19.15 -1.81 -10.66
CA VAL A 547 -20.38 -2.36 -10.06
C VAL A 547 -20.05 -3.74 -9.52
N GLN A 548 -20.37 -3.99 -8.25
CA GLN A 548 -20.00 -5.23 -7.58
C GLN A 548 -21.06 -5.64 -6.56
N ASP A 549 -21.20 -6.95 -6.38
CA ASP A 549 -22.09 -7.55 -5.39
C ASP A 549 -21.30 -8.59 -4.61
N VAL A 550 -21.17 -8.38 -3.30
CA VAL A 550 -20.38 -9.21 -2.39
C VAL A 550 -21.21 -9.60 -1.21
N ALA A 551 -21.24 -10.89 -0.91
CA ALA A 551 -22.05 -11.43 0.19
C ALA A 551 -21.42 -12.69 0.80
N TYR A 552 -21.74 -12.93 2.06
CA TYR A 552 -21.57 -14.24 2.69
C TYR A 552 -22.49 -15.26 2.04
N ALA A 553 -22.03 -16.49 1.86
CA ALA A 553 -22.86 -17.57 1.33
C ALA A 553 -24.00 -17.90 2.30
N GLY A 554 -25.24 -17.66 1.87
CA GLY A 554 -26.44 -17.91 2.71
C GLY A 554 -26.76 -16.84 3.75
N ALA A 555 -26.04 -15.70 3.73
CA ALA A 555 -26.26 -14.59 4.67
C ALA A 555 -26.23 -13.23 3.93
N GLY A 556 -26.31 -12.11 4.67
CA GLY A 556 -26.35 -10.75 4.13
C GLY A 556 -25.07 -10.27 3.44
N GLY A 557 -25.11 -9.02 2.98
CA GLY A 557 -23.97 -8.38 2.32
C GLY A 557 -22.77 -8.20 3.23
N LEU A 558 -21.58 -8.15 2.64
CA LEU A 558 -20.34 -7.92 3.37
C LEU A 558 -20.28 -6.47 3.89
N PRO A 559 -19.87 -6.24 5.16
CA PRO A 559 -19.59 -4.89 5.66
C PRO A 559 -18.52 -4.17 4.83
N ASN A 560 -18.59 -2.85 4.82
CA ASN A 560 -17.67 -1.97 4.09
C ASN A 560 -17.52 -2.28 2.58
N SER A 561 -18.54 -2.88 1.97
CA SER A 561 -18.57 -3.27 0.56
C SER A 561 -19.51 -2.34 -0.24
N PRO A 562 -19.01 -1.27 -0.86
CA PRO A 562 -19.83 -0.41 -1.72
C PRO A 562 -20.18 -1.14 -3.02
N LYS A 563 -21.48 -1.11 -3.42
CA LYS A 563 -21.96 -1.79 -4.63
C LYS A 563 -21.61 -1.04 -5.92
N LEU A 564 -21.42 0.27 -5.85
CA LEU A 564 -21.08 1.13 -6.98
C LEU A 564 -19.99 2.10 -6.57
N LEU A 565 -18.94 2.14 -7.38
CA LEU A 565 -17.87 3.13 -7.33
C LEU A 565 -17.82 3.86 -8.67
N ALA A 566 -17.72 5.20 -8.64
CA ALA A 566 -17.45 5.97 -9.85
C ALA A 566 -16.35 6.98 -9.58
N LYS A 567 -15.40 7.12 -10.50
CA LYS A 567 -14.21 7.96 -10.34
C LYS A 567 -13.94 8.73 -11.62
N LEU A 568 -13.46 9.96 -11.44
CA LEU A 568 -13.01 10.81 -12.52
C LEU A 568 -11.79 11.60 -12.04
N ASN A 569 -10.71 11.50 -12.79
CA ASN A 569 -9.47 12.22 -12.59
C ASN A 569 -9.13 12.97 -13.87
N LEU A 570 -9.24 14.29 -13.86
CA LEU A 570 -8.95 15.16 -15.00
C LEU A 570 -7.81 16.09 -14.65
N SER A 571 -6.74 16.10 -15.42
CA SER A 571 -5.66 17.08 -15.31
C SER A 571 -5.44 17.80 -16.64
N ALA A 572 -5.21 19.11 -16.59
CA ALA A 572 -4.98 19.90 -17.78
C ALA A 572 -3.99 21.05 -17.50
N PRO A 573 -3.10 21.37 -18.44
CA PRO A 573 -2.35 22.60 -18.39
C PRO A 573 -3.29 23.80 -18.60
N LEU A 574 -3.05 24.88 -17.88
CA LEU A 574 -3.77 26.14 -18.04
C LEU A 574 -2.90 27.15 -18.80
N PRO A 575 -3.50 28.14 -19.47
CA PRO A 575 -2.75 29.05 -20.35
C PRO A 575 -1.90 30.09 -19.60
N TRP A 576 -1.86 30.05 -18.29
CA TRP A 576 -1.16 31.03 -17.46
C TRP A 576 0.02 30.44 -16.69
N ALA A 577 1.19 31.08 -16.75
CA ALA A 577 2.36 30.80 -15.90
C ALA A 577 2.74 29.32 -15.77
N GLY A 578 2.55 28.51 -16.81
CA GLY A 578 2.79 27.05 -16.75
C GLY A 578 1.99 26.35 -15.65
N LEU A 579 0.84 26.90 -15.29
CA LEU A 579 -0.05 26.32 -14.29
C LEU A 579 -0.73 25.06 -14.84
N ARG A 580 -0.82 24.02 -14.02
CA ARG A 580 -1.62 22.81 -14.27
C ARG A 580 -2.73 22.72 -13.23
N ALA A 581 -3.92 22.35 -13.65
CA ALA A 581 -5.03 22.02 -12.76
C ALA A 581 -5.32 20.53 -12.79
N GLY A 582 -5.62 19.95 -11.62
CA GLY A 582 -6.12 18.59 -11.45
C GLY A 582 -7.46 18.61 -10.71
N TYR A 583 -8.44 17.88 -11.20
CA TYR A 583 -9.74 17.68 -10.56
C TYR A 583 -10.02 16.19 -10.38
N GLU A 584 -10.41 15.83 -9.16
CA GLU A 584 -10.84 14.47 -8.82
C GLU A 584 -12.29 14.49 -8.35
N LEU A 585 -13.04 13.47 -8.77
CA LEU A 585 -14.34 13.12 -8.22
C LEU A 585 -14.36 11.64 -7.86
N ARG A 586 -14.73 11.32 -6.63
CA ARG A 586 -14.97 9.95 -6.17
C ARG A 586 -16.39 9.84 -5.64
N TYR A 587 -17.12 8.88 -6.14
CA TYR A 587 -18.43 8.48 -5.65
C TYR A 587 -18.40 7.06 -5.13
N ASP A 588 -18.82 6.86 -3.89
CA ASP A 588 -19.03 5.57 -3.26
C ASP A 588 -20.49 5.42 -2.88
N SER A 589 -21.14 4.34 -3.33
CA SER A 589 -22.49 4.01 -2.88
C SER A 589 -22.54 3.69 -1.40
N GLY A 590 -23.72 3.71 -0.81
CA GLY A 590 -23.91 3.31 0.58
C GLY A 590 -23.41 1.89 0.85
N ARG A 591 -22.86 1.68 2.05
CA ARG A 591 -22.29 0.41 2.51
C ARG A 591 -22.79 0.06 3.92
N LEU A 592 -22.64 -1.19 4.32
CA LEU A 592 -22.97 -1.64 5.67
C LEU A 592 -21.80 -1.39 6.62
N SER A 593 -22.09 -1.02 7.85
CA SER A 593 -21.19 -1.14 8.99
C SER A 593 -21.20 -2.56 9.54
N LEU A 594 -20.36 -2.86 10.55
CA LEU A 594 -20.24 -4.21 11.13
C LEU A 594 -21.53 -4.67 11.81
N ASP A 595 -22.31 -3.76 12.40
CA ASP A 595 -23.62 -4.07 13.02
C ASP A 595 -24.77 -4.18 12.00
N GLY A 596 -24.49 -4.06 10.68
CA GLY A 596 -25.49 -4.11 9.62
C GLY A 596 -26.20 -2.78 9.34
N THR A 597 -25.88 -1.69 10.04
CA THR A 597 -26.44 -0.36 9.76
C THR A 597 -25.96 0.14 8.38
N ARG A 598 -26.90 0.65 7.58
CA ARG A 598 -26.58 1.19 6.25
C ARG A 598 -26.09 2.63 6.32
N LEU A 599 -24.86 2.87 5.95
CA LEU A 599 -24.29 4.19 5.78
C LEU A 599 -24.62 4.76 4.41
N GLY A 600 -24.87 6.08 4.34
CA GLY A 600 -25.26 6.76 3.11
C GLY A 600 -24.14 6.82 2.06
N ALA A 601 -24.53 6.94 0.79
CA ALA A 601 -23.63 7.22 -0.32
C ALA A 601 -23.05 8.63 -0.21
N TYR A 602 -21.85 8.82 -0.78
CA TYR A 602 -21.21 10.13 -0.83
C TYR A 602 -20.43 10.34 -2.12
N ALA A 603 -20.23 11.62 -2.46
CA ALA A 603 -19.30 12.06 -3.48
C ALA A 603 -18.33 13.07 -2.86
N VAL A 604 -17.05 12.91 -3.11
CA VAL A 604 -15.99 13.83 -2.67
C VAL A 604 -15.24 14.31 -3.90
N SER A 605 -15.03 15.63 -3.98
CA SER A 605 -14.26 16.28 -5.03
C SER A 605 -13.01 16.93 -4.44
N ASN A 606 -11.89 16.80 -5.15
CA ASN A 606 -10.63 17.48 -4.82
C ASN A 606 -10.18 18.34 -6.00
N MET A 607 -9.46 19.42 -5.70
CA MET A 607 -8.87 20.31 -6.70
C MET A 607 -7.39 20.53 -6.38
N HIS A 608 -6.56 20.43 -7.40
CA HIS A 608 -5.12 20.65 -7.27
C HIS A 608 -4.64 21.64 -8.32
N PHE A 609 -3.73 22.52 -7.95
CA PHE A 609 -3.03 23.43 -8.86
C PHE A 609 -1.53 23.31 -8.58
N SER A 610 -0.73 23.24 -9.64
CA SER A 610 0.73 23.22 -9.54
C SER A 610 1.36 24.03 -10.67
N THR A 611 2.54 24.57 -10.41
CA THR A 611 3.35 25.28 -11.42
C THR A 611 4.83 25.08 -11.16
N GLU A 612 5.59 24.90 -12.24
CA GLU A 612 7.05 24.73 -12.22
C GLU A 612 7.78 25.93 -12.86
N THR A 613 7.06 26.96 -13.32
CA THR A 613 7.62 28.03 -14.16
C THR A 613 7.72 29.39 -13.48
N LEU A 614 7.34 29.53 -12.19
CA LEU A 614 7.42 30.80 -11.47
C LEU A 614 8.85 31.27 -11.23
N ALA A 615 9.76 30.34 -10.96
CA ALA A 615 11.20 30.58 -10.86
C ALA A 615 11.95 29.29 -11.17
N LYS A 616 13.19 29.40 -11.63
CA LYS A 616 14.04 28.23 -11.92
C LYS A 616 14.17 27.36 -10.66
N GLY A 617 13.84 26.09 -10.78
CA GLY A 617 13.92 25.09 -9.72
C GLY A 617 12.79 25.17 -8.68
N LEU A 618 11.88 26.15 -8.74
CA LEU A 618 10.78 26.30 -7.78
C LEU A 618 9.48 25.76 -8.35
N GLU A 619 8.93 24.76 -7.68
CA GLU A 619 7.60 24.21 -7.89
C GLU A 619 6.69 24.60 -6.70
N LEU A 620 5.52 25.17 -6.99
CA LEU A 620 4.50 25.49 -6.00
C LEU A 620 3.23 24.70 -6.30
N SER A 621 2.57 24.23 -5.27
CA SER A 621 1.26 23.62 -5.44
C SER A 621 0.27 24.00 -4.33
N LEU A 622 -1.02 23.97 -4.70
CA LEU A 622 -2.18 24.17 -3.84
C LEU A 622 -3.13 22.99 -4.04
N ASN A 623 -3.45 22.28 -2.97
CA ASN A 623 -4.45 21.22 -2.98
C ASN A 623 -5.63 21.60 -2.06
N ILE A 624 -6.84 21.43 -2.56
CA ILE A 624 -8.09 21.61 -1.83
C ILE A 624 -8.79 20.24 -1.79
N GLY A 625 -8.57 19.51 -0.71
CA GLY A 625 -9.24 18.24 -0.45
C GLY A 625 -10.67 18.47 0.02
N ASN A 626 -11.59 17.61 -0.39
CA ASN A 626 -13.01 17.73 -0.10
C ASN A 626 -13.57 19.15 -0.39
N LEU A 627 -13.44 19.58 -1.65
CA LEU A 627 -13.73 20.93 -2.13
C LEU A 627 -15.08 21.49 -1.65
N PHE A 628 -16.10 20.64 -1.57
CA PHE A 628 -17.47 21.00 -1.19
C PHE A 628 -17.78 20.78 0.30
N ASP A 629 -16.77 20.45 1.12
CA ASP A 629 -16.91 20.16 2.55
C ASP A 629 -17.96 19.07 2.85
N LYS A 630 -18.01 18.02 2.04
CA LYS A 630 -18.99 16.96 2.16
C LYS A 630 -18.75 16.17 3.45
N ARG A 631 -19.67 16.25 4.40
CA ARG A 631 -19.68 15.40 5.59
C ARG A 631 -20.17 14.00 5.23
N HIS A 632 -19.40 12.99 5.57
CA HIS A 632 -19.75 11.59 5.33
C HIS A 632 -19.11 10.70 6.39
N LYS A 633 -19.67 9.49 6.53
CA LYS A 633 -19.19 8.50 7.50
C LYS A 633 -18.70 7.25 6.78
N GLN A 634 -17.72 6.61 7.38
CA GLN A 634 -17.22 5.29 6.98
C GLN A 634 -17.37 4.31 8.16
N PRO A 635 -17.46 2.99 7.91
CA PRO A 635 -17.57 2.01 8.98
C PRO A 635 -16.38 2.09 9.94
N GLY A 636 -16.64 1.98 11.23
CA GLY A 636 -15.62 1.73 12.25
C GLY A 636 -15.10 0.31 12.16
N ALA A 637 -13.89 0.06 12.69
CA ALA A 637 -13.34 -1.28 12.84
C ALA A 637 -14.00 -2.03 13.99
N ASP A 638 -13.79 -3.33 14.06
CA ASP A 638 -14.36 -4.22 15.08
C ASP A 638 -13.83 -3.93 16.50
N PHE A 639 -12.77 -3.17 16.61
CA PHE A 639 -12.18 -2.70 17.87
C PHE A 639 -12.53 -1.23 18.19
N ASN A 640 -13.43 -0.58 17.46
CA ASN A 640 -13.87 0.79 17.74
C ASN A 640 -15.17 0.80 18.56
N TRP A 641 -15.30 1.73 19.52
CA TRP A 641 -16.58 2.07 20.15
C TRP A 641 -17.63 2.53 19.13
N GLN A 642 -17.17 3.19 18.05
CA GLN A 642 -18.01 3.81 17.03
C GLN A 642 -18.29 2.82 15.90
N ASN A 643 -19.55 2.54 15.65
CA ASN A 643 -19.98 1.77 14.49
C ASN A 643 -19.66 2.46 13.15
N ALA A 644 -19.59 3.79 13.17
CA ALA A 644 -19.22 4.60 12.01
C ALA A 644 -18.51 5.88 12.44
N LEU A 645 -17.49 6.28 11.66
CA LEU A 645 -16.64 7.42 11.94
C LEU A 645 -16.78 8.49 10.87
N GLU A 646 -17.00 9.75 11.31
CA GLU A 646 -17.03 10.90 10.41
C GLU A 646 -15.63 11.18 9.85
N GLN A 647 -15.59 11.36 8.53
CA GLN A 647 -14.36 11.62 7.80
C GLN A 647 -14.02 13.12 7.75
N ASP A 648 -12.81 13.42 7.29
CA ASP A 648 -12.31 14.80 7.22
C ASP A 648 -13.17 15.68 6.31
N GLY A 649 -13.41 16.90 6.75
CA GLY A 649 -13.99 17.96 5.95
C GLY A 649 -12.99 18.54 4.96
N ARG A 650 -13.26 19.76 4.47
CA ARG A 650 -12.36 20.43 3.55
C ARG A 650 -11.01 20.72 4.20
N ALA A 651 -9.95 20.37 3.49
CA ALA A 651 -8.57 20.66 3.87
C ALA A 651 -7.88 21.43 2.74
N VAL A 652 -7.05 22.40 3.12
CA VAL A 652 -6.23 23.17 2.17
C VAL A 652 -4.77 22.92 2.48
N ARG A 653 -4.02 22.49 1.47
CA ARG A 653 -2.59 22.19 1.58
C ARG A 653 -1.81 22.99 0.54
N VAL A 654 -0.70 23.57 0.99
CA VAL A 654 0.28 24.28 0.15
C VAL A 654 1.60 23.53 0.25
N GLN A 655 2.28 23.35 -0.88
CA GLN A 655 3.61 22.77 -0.94
C GLN A 655 4.53 23.65 -1.79
N ALA A 656 5.76 23.80 -1.34
CA ALA A 656 6.84 24.41 -2.11
C ALA A 656 7.98 23.38 -2.22
N THR A 657 8.43 23.12 -3.43
CA THR A 657 9.58 22.23 -3.70
C THR A 657 10.61 23.03 -4.47
N TYR A 658 11.86 23.03 -3.98
CA TYR A 658 12.97 23.71 -4.64
C TYR A 658 14.09 22.72 -5.00
N ARG A 659 14.57 22.83 -6.25
CA ARG A 659 15.64 22.00 -6.81
C ARG A 659 16.85 22.87 -7.14
N PHE A 660 18.02 22.40 -6.69
CA PHE A 660 19.30 23.09 -6.88
C PHE A 660 20.06 22.51 -8.08
#